data_ab21a5b510bf0b387f28d31bde19d049
#
_entry.id   ab21a5b510bf0b387f28d31bde19d049
#
_cell.length_a   1.000
_cell.length_b   1.000
_cell.length_c   1.000
_cell.angle_alpha   90.00
_cell.angle_beta   90.00
_cell.angle_gamma   90.00
#
_symmetry.space_group_name_H-M   'P 1'
#
loop_
_entity.id
_entity.type
_entity.pdbx_description
1 polymer ?
#
loop_
_entity_poly.entity_id
_entity_poly.type
_entity_poly.pdbx_seq_one_letter_code
_entity_poly.pdbx_strand_id
1 'polypeptide(L)'
;MVEGIEMQKIADWLRKNKLGILLLPLLASAACVLGEKIAAMISCNAFVDIAAGLRTPPMLFFWEKVSLFRSDLFCVFIFIPLAFCLLTFWISPRRRIILSIAAAFLVEAFISIELIALTTTNTFASLRVLWFDAMWIVRSHETAFASHPGRTILYLLAGLAGVGLLSAITMVAFRRNTRWLNHAVLAAFGLGFAAAAIACVPRVPVMPWSQSFLQRAAYSALFENEMYSGFPLHNTQGLMQAYRQASHVPAPHPTAFTGRAKHYIIIVFVMESITAHVIDPARDSLSDMPNLRRLRDHSFLMGRHYTSYPLTDNAAFSIFTSMYVNRQCGIVEHQVEIPGLIRSLQTEGYQTAYYGFVWSIPQRRDDLMLASLGFQKIASARIDPRIDQIGKATFFGPVKYVAENDHRGLLALREDIRNWTAKGQRFAAAYFPEIGHDPYRALDGHPPMSLLQRGHALAVYQDAWLGELLDELQRDGALDNTIILFTSDHGMRWTPGDQEGQVVLVSQGRLEDIELRVPMLMYVPGVLQHATIIDSPTSHIDITPTLLDLLGISAGRENEQGLPVYAPEIAQRRLFLQMDMFGASGFYYGGSYYSRSAMGFTYKSPTMNFETGSVVRFGSKEAEEVRNILAAQDASQDTLLSAVLDQGYIH
;
A
#
# COMPACT_ATOMS: atom_id res chain seq x y z
N MET A 1 2.31 -0.85 -62.79
CA MET A 1 3.63 -0.27 -63.15
C MET A 1 4.00 0.97 -62.30
N VAL A 2 3.04 1.82 -61.98
CA VAL A 2 3.29 3.01 -61.11
C VAL A 2 3.62 2.60 -59.67
N GLU A 3 2.93 1.62 -59.08
CA GLU A 3 3.19 1.12 -57.73
C GLU A 3 4.59 0.49 -57.56
N GLY A 4 5.09 -0.19 -58.60
CA GLY A 4 6.44 -0.78 -58.56
C GLY A 4 7.56 0.27 -58.54
N ILE A 5 7.34 1.43 -59.17
CA ILE A 5 8.32 2.54 -59.24
C ILE A 5 8.39 3.28 -57.90
N GLU A 6 7.26 3.46 -57.20
CA GLU A 6 7.24 4.07 -55.87
C GLU A 6 7.89 3.17 -54.80
N MET A 7 7.58 1.90 -54.82
CA MET A 7 8.20 0.92 -53.91
C MET A 7 9.72 0.86 -54.11
N GLN A 8 10.20 0.96 -55.35
CA GLN A 8 11.62 0.96 -55.63
C GLN A 8 12.32 2.25 -55.13
N LYS A 9 11.67 3.39 -55.25
CA LYS A 9 12.18 4.66 -54.70
C LYS A 9 12.26 4.64 -53.18
N ILE A 10 11.27 4.07 -52.50
CA ILE A 10 11.25 3.89 -51.04
C ILE A 10 12.39 2.94 -50.64
N ALA A 11 12.55 1.82 -51.31
CA ALA A 11 13.63 0.86 -51.04
C ALA A 11 15.02 1.46 -51.22
N ASP A 12 15.18 2.28 -52.25
CA ASP A 12 16.45 2.99 -52.52
C ASP A 12 16.74 4.07 -51.49
N TRP A 13 15.69 4.76 -51.02
CA TRP A 13 15.81 5.74 -49.94
C TRP A 13 16.20 5.09 -48.62
N LEU A 14 15.55 3.96 -48.24
CA LEU A 14 15.88 3.18 -47.04
C LEU A 14 17.33 2.68 -47.08
N ARG A 15 17.79 2.21 -48.25
CA ARG A 15 19.18 1.75 -48.46
C ARG A 15 20.19 2.89 -48.33
N LYS A 16 19.91 4.02 -48.95
CA LYS A 16 20.78 5.21 -48.94
C LYS A 16 20.92 5.79 -47.54
N ASN A 17 19.87 5.76 -46.73
CA ASN A 17 19.87 6.32 -45.40
C ASN A 17 20.31 5.32 -44.30
N LYS A 18 20.64 4.06 -44.64
CA LYS A 18 21.09 3.03 -43.67
C LYS A 18 20.12 2.86 -42.50
N LEU A 19 18.81 2.97 -42.75
CA LEU A 19 17.79 3.05 -41.70
C LEU A 19 17.82 1.84 -40.79
N GLY A 20 17.97 0.63 -41.32
CA GLY A 20 18.08 -0.59 -40.50
C GLY A 20 19.24 -0.54 -39.50
N ILE A 21 20.43 -0.09 -39.97
CA ILE A 21 21.60 0.05 -39.07
C ILE A 21 21.30 1.11 -37.98
N LEU A 22 20.60 2.18 -38.29
CA LEU A 22 20.23 3.20 -37.31
C LEU A 22 19.20 2.70 -36.28
N LEU A 23 18.37 1.73 -36.65
CA LEU A 23 17.38 1.13 -35.77
C LEU A 23 17.91 -0.05 -34.94
N LEU A 24 19.14 -0.51 -35.18
CA LEU A 24 19.71 -1.66 -34.46
C LEU A 24 19.75 -1.48 -32.93
N PRO A 25 20.13 -0.31 -32.37
CA PRO A 25 20.08 -0.12 -30.93
C PRO A 25 18.65 -0.24 -30.35
N LEU A 26 17.64 0.22 -31.08
CA LEU A 26 16.24 0.10 -30.70
C LEU A 26 15.75 -1.35 -30.77
N LEU A 27 16.27 -2.16 -31.71
CA LEU A 27 15.98 -3.59 -31.74
C LEU A 27 16.57 -4.31 -30.52
N ALA A 28 17.72 -3.87 -30.05
CA ALA A 28 18.30 -4.37 -28.81
C ALA A 28 17.40 -4.09 -27.61
N SER A 29 16.98 -2.84 -27.46
CA SER A 29 16.04 -2.46 -26.41
C SER A 29 14.75 -3.25 -26.50
N ALA A 30 14.25 -3.54 -27.71
CA ALA A 30 13.08 -4.38 -27.91
C ALA A 30 13.25 -5.78 -27.30
N ALA A 31 14.38 -6.39 -27.56
CA ALA A 31 14.69 -7.72 -27.01
C ALA A 31 14.79 -7.70 -25.47
N CYS A 32 15.43 -6.65 -24.93
CA CYS A 32 15.51 -6.45 -23.47
C CYS A 32 14.12 -6.28 -22.83
N VAL A 33 13.28 -5.39 -23.37
CA VAL A 33 11.89 -5.17 -22.91
C VAL A 33 11.11 -6.46 -22.82
N LEU A 34 11.13 -7.25 -23.89
CA LEU A 34 10.38 -8.50 -23.92
C LEU A 34 10.96 -9.55 -22.97
N GLY A 35 12.29 -9.64 -22.88
CA GLY A 35 12.98 -10.55 -21.97
C GLY A 35 12.73 -10.23 -20.50
N GLU A 36 12.83 -8.97 -20.13
CA GLU A 36 12.60 -8.50 -18.76
C GLU A 36 11.15 -8.68 -18.33
N LYS A 37 10.19 -8.38 -19.21
CA LYS A 37 8.78 -8.65 -18.94
C LYS A 37 8.50 -10.14 -18.72
N ILE A 38 9.08 -11.03 -19.54
CA ILE A 38 8.95 -12.48 -19.36
C ILE A 38 9.55 -12.89 -18.01
N ALA A 39 10.74 -12.39 -17.67
CA ALA A 39 11.39 -12.69 -16.40
C ALA A 39 10.54 -12.22 -15.20
N ALA A 40 9.99 -11.00 -15.26
CA ALA A 40 9.09 -10.47 -14.24
C ALA A 40 7.81 -11.31 -14.11
N MET A 41 7.16 -11.68 -15.22
CA MET A 41 5.96 -12.53 -15.20
C MET A 41 6.23 -13.92 -14.62
N ILE A 42 7.42 -14.48 -14.84
CA ILE A 42 7.84 -15.76 -14.22
C ILE A 42 8.04 -15.56 -12.72
N SER A 43 8.76 -14.53 -12.32
CA SER A 43 9.07 -14.24 -10.91
C SER A 43 7.80 -14.00 -10.06
N CYS A 44 6.79 -13.38 -10.65
CA CYS A 44 5.51 -13.09 -9.99
C CYS A 44 4.44 -14.17 -10.18
N ASN A 45 4.78 -15.35 -10.71
CA ASN A 45 3.82 -16.42 -11.06
C ASN A 45 2.63 -15.97 -11.95
N ALA A 46 2.76 -14.84 -12.64
CA ALA A 46 1.66 -14.24 -13.40
C ALA A 46 1.11 -15.18 -14.50
N PHE A 47 1.95 -16.02 -15.09
CA PHE A 47 1.48 -16.99 -16.08
C PHE A 47 0.55 -18.05 -15.49
N VAL A 48 0.76 -18.43 -14.24
CA VAL A 48 -0.08 -19.41 -13.54
C VAL A 48 -1.43 -18.78 -13.22
N ASP A 49 -1.44 -17.55 -12.71
CA ASP A 49 -2.66 -16.80 -12.41
C ASP A 49 -3.46 -16.46 -13.67
N ILE A 50 -2.78 -16.10 -14.77
CA ILE A 50 -3.43 -15.88 -16.07
C ILE A 50 -4.08 -17.17 -16.57
N ALA A 51 -3.39 -18.31 -16.46
CA ALA A 51 -3.94 -19.60 -16.86
C ALA A 51 -5.17 -19.98 -16.04
N ALA A 52 -5.12 -19.80 -14.73
CA ALA A 52 -6.23 -20.05 -13.83
C ALA A 52 -7.43 -19.13 -14.14
N GLY A 53 -7.18 -17.83 -14.40
CA GLY A 53 -8.23 -16.85 -14.72
C GLY A 53 -8.91 -17.07 -16.08
N LEU A 54 -8.17 -17.54 -17.07
CA LEU A 54 -8.71 -17.81 -18.42
C LEU A 54 -9.46 -19.13 -18.49
N ARG A 55 -9.09 -20.13 -17.70
CA ARG A 55 -9.63 -21.51 -17.74
C ARG A 55 -9.65 -22.12 -19.13
N THR A 56 -8.57 -21.90 -19.89
CA THR A 56 -8.47 -22.29 -21.30
C THR A 56 -7.58 -23.51 -21.49
N PRO A 57 -7.79 -24.31 -22.54
CA PRO A 57 -6.89 -25.40 -22.89
C PRO A 57 -5.47 -24.91 -23.22
N PRO A 58 -4.41 -25.68 -22.96
CA PRO A 58 -3.01 -25.24 -23.12
C PRO A 58 -2.63 -24.70 -24.51
N MET A 59 -3.24 -25.22 -25.59
CA MET A 59 -2.96 -24.73 -26.95
C MET A 59 -3.52 -23.35 -27.26
N LEU A 60 -4.70 -23.03 -26.76
CA LEU A 60 -5.27 -21.68 -26.87
C LEU A 60 -4.50 -20.69 -26.00
N PHE A 61 -3.95 -21.14 -24.89
CA PHE A 61 -3.15 -20.34 -23.98
C PHE A 61 -1.87 -19.76 -24.62
N PHE A 62 -1.30 -20.40 -25.65
CA PHE A 62 -0.15 -19.82 -26.37
C PHE A 62 -0.48 -18.47 -27.02
N TRP A 63 -1.58 -18.39 -27.74
CA TRP A 63 -1.99 -17.14 -28.42
C TRP A 63 -2.42 -16.06 -27.46
N GLU A 64 -2.99 -16.45 -26.32
CA GLU A 64 -3.34 -15.53 -25.23
C GLU A 64 -2.09 -14.96 -24.58
N LYS A 65 -1.04 -15.77 -24.36
CA LYS A 65 0.28 -15.29 -23.92
C LYS A 65 0.86 -14.27 -24.89
N VAL A 66 0.82 -14.52 -26.18
CA VAL A 66 1.30 -13.56 -27.20
C VAL A 66 0.53 -12.25 -27.13
N SER A 67 -0.78 -12.30 -26.89
CA SER A 67 -1.59 -11.07 -26.78
C SER A 67 -1.30 -10.23 -25.54
N LEU A 68 -0.65 -10.78 -24.50
CA LEU A 68 -0.16 -10.00 -23.37
C LEU A 68 0.95 -9.02 -23.74
N PHE A 69 1.67 -9.32 -24.81
CA PHE A 69 2.76 -8.47 -25.31
C PHE A 69 2.33 -7.48 -26.39
N ARG A 70 1.02 -7.41 -26.72
CA ARG A 70 0.51 -6.60 -27.83
C ARG A 70 0.96 -5.14 -27.80
N SER A 71 0.86 -4.52 -26.61
CA SER A 71 1.23 -3.11 -26.45
C SER A 71 2.74 -2.91 -26.47
N ASP A 72 3.49 -3.86 -25.91
CA ASP A 72 4.95 -3.81 -25.94
C ASP A 72 5.44 -3.97 -27.38
N LEU A 73 4.91 -4.97 -28.10
CA LEU A 73 5.24 -5.20 -29.51
C LEU A 73 4.88 -3.98 -30.38
N PHE A 74 3.70 -3.40 -30.16
CA PHE A 74 3.29 -2.18 -30.85
C PHE A 74 4.24 -1.02 -30.53
N CYS A 75 4.53 -0.83 -29.25
CA CYS A 75 5.37 0.27 -28.79
C CYS A 75 6.78 0.18 -29.37
N VAL A 76 7.39 -1.00 -29.26
CA VAL A 76 8.80 -1.21 -29.61
C VAL A 76 9.02 -1.36 -31.11
N PHE A 77 8.12 -2.04 -31.83
CA PHE A 77 8.30 -2.30 -33.25
C PHE A 77 7.60 -1.30 -34.18
N ILE A 78 6.69 -0.50 -33.67
CA ILE A 78 5.93 0.48 -34.48
C ILE A 78 6.12 1.90 -33.97
N PHE A 79 5.68 2.17 -32.73
CA PHE A 79 5.62 3.53 -32.21
C PHE A 79 7.00 4.18 -32.03
N ILE A 80 7.93 3.52 -31.32
CA ILE A 80 9.26 4.07 -31.08
C ILE A 80 10.07 4.25 -32.38
N PRO A 81 10.15 3.26 -33.29
CA PRO A 81 10.85 3.44 -34.57
C PRO A 81 10.23 4.52 -35.44
N LEU A 82 8.90 4.60 -35.49
CA LEU A 82 8.21 5.64 -36.28
C LEU A 82 8.47 7.02 -35.69
N ALA A 83 8.30 7.18 -34.37
CA ALA A 83 8.59 8.44 -33.68
C ALA A 83 10.06 8.86 -33.88
N PHE A 84 11.01 7.91 -33.76
CA PHE A 84 12.42 8.15 -34.00
C PHE A 84 12.67 8.63 -35.45
N CYS A 85 12.08 7.95 -36.43
CA CYS A 85 12.22 8.35 -37.85
C CYS A 85 11.66 9.74 -38.11
N LEU A 86 10.47 10.05 -37.59
CA LEU A 86 9.82 11.36 -37.74
C LEU A 86 10.62 12.47 -37.07
N LEU A 87 11.01 12.30 -35.81
CA LEU A 87 11.75 13.31 -35.07
C LEU A 87 13.16 13.53 -35.59
N THR A 88 13.78 12.51 -36.21
CA THR A 88 15.15 12.60 -36.72
C THR A 88 15.24 12.83 -38.24
N PHE A 89 14.11 12.95 -38.92
CA PHE A 89 14.07 13.07 -40.38
C PHE A 89 14.97 14.20 -40.93
N TRP A 90 14.98 15.35 -40.28
CA TRP A 90 15.77 16.54 -40.66
C TRP A 90 17.20 16.52 -40.11
N ILE A 91 17.61 15.49 -39.40
CA ILE A 91 18.90 15.40 -38.72
C ILE A 91 19.88 14.59 -39.58
N SER A 92 21.15 14.97 -39.59
CA SER A 92 22.18 14.26 -40.37
C SER A 92 22.33 12.78 -39.87
N PRO A 93 22.68 11.83 -40.76
CA PRO A 93 22.79 10.41 -40.38
C PRO A 93 23.78 10.14 -39.24
N ARG A 94 24.85 10.93 -39.11
CA ARG A 94 25.80 10.80 -37.98
C ARG A 94 25.18 11.17 -36.62
N ARG A 95 24.35 12.22 -36.60
CA ARG A 95 23.64 12.62 -35.37
C ARG A 95 22.49 11.66 -35.03
N ARG A 96 21.82 11.08 -36.05
CA ARG A 96 20.78 10.08 -35.88
C ARG A 96 21.28 8.85 -35.13
N ILE A 97 22.50 8.37 -35.40
CA ILE A 97 23.05 7.21 -34.71
C ILE A 97 23.26 7.48 -33.22
N ILE A 98 23.73 8.67 -32.87
CA ILE A 98 23.89 9.09 -31.47
C ILE A 98 22.55 9.14 -30.79
N LEU A 99 21.52 9.70 -31.42
CA LEU A 99 20.17 9.78 -30.89
C LEU A 99 19.52 8.39 -30.75
N SER A 100 19.75 7.47 -31.69
CA SER A 100 19.27 6.10 -31.60
C SER A 100 19.89 5.35 -30.43
N ILE A 101 21.17 5.51 -30.21
CA ILE A 101 21.88 4.94 -29.08
C ILE A 101 21.36 5.54 -27.77
N ALA A 102 21.21 6.86 -27.69
CA ALA A 102 20.68 7.54 -26.50
C ALA A 102 19.23 7.11 -26.21
N ALA A 103 18.38 6.99 -27.24
CA ALA A 103 17.02 6.50 -27.09
C ALA A 103 16.99 5.05 -26.57
N ALA A 104 17.87 4.19 -27.07
CA ALA A 104 17.96 2.80 -26.60
C ALA A 104 18.35 2.73 -25.12
N PHE A 105 19.33 3.52 -24.67
CA PHE A 105 19.72 3.59 -23.26
C PHE A 105 18.61 4.16 -22.38
N LEU A 106 17.87 5.15 -22.85
CA LEU A 106 16.73 5.69 -22.11
C LEU A 106 15.61 4.66 -21.96
N VAL A 107 15.28 3.93 -23.01
CA VAL A 107 14.29 2.84 -22.95
C VAL A 107 14.74 1.78 -21.96
N GLU A 108 16.00 1.35 -22.01
CA GLU A 108 16.56 0.36 -21.08
C GLU A 108 16.53 0.83 -19.63
N ALA A 109 16.87 2.09 -19.37
CA ALA A 109 16.82 2.65 -18.03
C ALA A 109 15.39 2.63 -17.46
N PHE A 110 14.40 3.01 -18.26
CA PHE A 110 12.99 2.96 -17.86
C PHE A 110 12.51 1.54 -17.55
N ILE A 111 12.92 0.56 -18.36
CA ILE A 111 12.53 -0.84 -18.18
C ILE A 111 13.19 -1.43 -16.94
N SER A 112 14.47 -1.12 -16.72
CA SER A 112 15.17 -1.56 -15.53
C SER A 112 14.50 -1.03 -14.25
N ILE A 113 14.04 0.22 -14.26
CA ILE A 113 13.27 0.80 -13.16
C ILE A 113 11.95 0.03 -12.95
N GLU A 114 11.23 -0.28 -14.02
CA GLU A 114 10.00 -1.06 -13.94
C GLU A 114 10.23 -2.48 -13.44
N LEU A 115 11.30 -3.13 -13.90
CA LEU A 115 11.69 -4.46 -13.43
C LEU A 115 12.05 -4.45 -11.94
N ILE A 116 12.77 -3.42 -11.49
CA ILE A 116 13.06 -3.22 -10.06
C ILE A 116 11.75 -3.08 -9.29
N ALA A 117 10.84 -2.20 -9.70
CA ALA A 117 9.54 -2.04 -9.05
C ALA A 117 8.77 -3.35 -9.00
N LEU A 118 8.66 -4.07 -10.13
CA LEU A 118 7.96 -5.36 -10.19
C LEU A 118 8.58 -6.44 -9.30
N THR A 119 9.91 -6.50 -9.20
CA THR A 119 10.59 -7.54 -8.43
C THR A 119 10.72 -7.21 -6.95
N THR A 120 10.63 -5.94 -6.57
CA THR A 120 10.70 -5.49 -5.17
C THR A 120 9.33 -5.26 -4.55
N THR A 121 8.37 -4.76 -5.32
CA THR A 121 7.06 -4.34 -4.81
C THR A 121 5.88 -5.08 -5.45
N ASN A 122 6.13 -5.93 -6.45
CA ASN A 122 5.10 -6.57 -7.31
C ASN A 122 4.10 -5.59 -7.93
N THR A 123 4.49 -4.35 -8.10
CA THR A 123 3.69 -3.31 -8.76
C THR A 123 4.38 -2.82 -10.02
N PHE A 124 3.60 -2.26 -10.94
CA PHE A 124 4.16 -1.55 -12.07
C PHE A 124 4.65 -0.17 -11.62
N ALA A 125 5.82 0.25 -12.14
CA ALA A 125 6.34 1.58 -11.86
C ALA A 125 5.34 2.65 -12.35
N SER A 126 4.97 3.56 -11.46
CA SER A 126 4.33 4.83 -11.80
C SER A 126 5.32 5.98 -11.56
N LEU A 127 5.14 7.13 -12.20
CA LEU A 127 6.00 8.29 -11.95
C LEU A 127 5.94 8.73 -10.48
N ARG A 128 4.82 8.51 -9.84
CA ARG A 128 4.61 8.81 -8.43
C ARG A 128 5.33 7.82 -7.52
N VAL A 129 5.17 6.53 -7.78
CA VAL A 129 5.89 5.46 -7.06
C VAL A 129 7.40 5.66 -7.24
N LEU A 130 7.87 5.98 -8.44
CA LEU A 130 9.28 6.29 -8.70
C LEU A 130 9.80 7.48 -7.90
N TRP A 131 9.00 8.53 -7.72
CA TRP A 131 9.41 9.66 -6.89
C TRP A 131 9.47 9.29 -5.41
N PHE A 132 8.47 8.58 -4.92
CA PHE A 132 8.43 8.09 -3.54
C PHE A 132 9.54 7.05 -3.29
N ASP A 133 9.71 6.08 -4.19
CA ASP A 133 10.72 5.03 -4.09
C ASP A 133 12.14 5.58 -4.29
N ALA A 134 12.36 6.56 -5.16
CA ALA A 134 13.66 7.20 -5.26
C ALA A 134 14.06 7.90 -3.97
N MET A 135 13.14 8.57 -3.32
CA MET A 135 13.36 9.18 -2.00
C MET A 135 13.53 8.12 -0.90
N TRP A 136 12.81 7.01 -1.01
CA TRP A 136 12.89 5.90 -0.06
C TRP A 136 14.14 5.04 -0.29
N ILE A 137 14.47 4.70 -1.54
CA ILE A 137 15.70 3.97 -1.93
C ILE A 137 16.96 4.73 -1.52
N VAL A 138 16.97 6.05 -1.70
CA VAL A 138 18.09 6.89 -1.27
C VAL A 138 18.24 6.93 0.26
N ARG A 139 17.16 6.75 1.02
CA ARG A 139 17.14 6.79 2.48
C ARG A 139 17.22 5.41 3.14
N SER A 140 16.72 4.38 2.48
CA SER A 140 16.64 2.99 2.99
C SER A 140 17.42 1.99 2.14
N HIS A 141 18.66 2.34 1.79
CA HIS A 141 19.53 1.47 0.98
C HIS A 141 19.71 0.03 1.53
N GLU A 142 19.22 -0.22 2.76
CA GLU A 142 19.25 -1.56 3.36
C GLU A 142 18.05 -2.44 2.97
N THR A 143 16.88 -1.90 2.65
CA THR A 143 15.66 -2.69 2.45
C THR A 143 15.32 -2.98 0.99
N ALA A 144 15.40 -1.99 0.10
CA ALA A 144 15.06 -2.17 -1.31
C ALA A 144 16.05 -3.06 -2.09
N PHE A 145 17.33 -3.07 -1.68
CA PHE A 145 18.37 -3.90 -2.27
C PHE A 145 18.62 -5.22 -1.52
N ALA A 146 18.06 -5.40 -0.32
CA ALA A 146 18.39 -6.54 0.54
C ALA A 146 17.83 -7.88 0.03
N SER A 147 16.72 -7.85 -0.71
CA SER A 147 16.03 -9.09 -1.10
C SER A 147 16.75 -9.93 -2.14
N HIS A 148 17.19 -9.31 -3.20
CA HIS A 148 17.97 -9.95 -4.26
C HIS A 148 18.84 -8.94 -5.01
N PRO A 149 19.73 -8.20 -4.33
CA PRO A 149 20.52 -7.14 -4.95
C PRO A 149 21.32 -7.66 -6.13
N GLY A 150 21.85 -8.89 -6.01
CA GLY A 150 22.64 -9.51 -7.06
C GLY A 150 21.84 -9.79 -8.35
N ARG A 151 20.59 -10.22 -8.26
CA ARG A 151 19.76 -10.48 -9.46
C ARG A 151 19.34 -9.18 -10.13
N THR A 152 18.87 -8.20 -9.39
CA THR A 152 18.45 -6.89 -9.92
C THR A 152 19.62 -6.16 -10.58
N ILE A 153 20.77 -6.11 -9.91
CA ILE A 153 22.00 -5.54 -10.47
C ILE A 153 22.45 -6.32 -11.71
N LEU A 154 22.36 -7.65 -11.69
CA LEU A 154 22.74 -8.49 -12.82
C LEU A 154 21.85 -8.20 -14.04
N TYR A 155 20.55 -8.10 -13.89
CA TYR A 155 19.63 -7.75 -14.99
C TYR A 155 19.91 -6.37 -15.55
N LEU A 156 20.09 -5.37 -14.68
CA LEU A 156 20.45 -4.01 -15.09
C LEU A 156 21.78 -3.99 -15.88
N LEU A 157 22.81 -4.64 -15.34
CA LEU A 157 24.12 -4.70 -16.00
C LEU A 157 24.06 -5.49 -17.30
N ALA A 158 23.30 -6.58 -17.37
CA ALA A 158 23.11 -7.37 -18.58
C ALA A 158 22.38 -6.58 -19.67
N GLY A 159 21.31 -5.85 -19.33
CA GLY A 159 20.59 -4.98 -20.25
C GLY A 159 21.48 -3.86 -20.77
N LEU A 160 22.13 -3.10 -19.89
CA LEU A 160 23.05 -2.03 -20.25
C LEU A 160 24.24 -2.54 -21.11
N ALA A 161 24.80 -3.70 -20.75
CA ALA A 161 25.87 -4.31 -21.54
C ALA A 161 25.38 -4.75 -22.92
N GLY A 162 24.17 -5.33 -23.00
CA GLY A 162 23.53 -5.72 -24.25
C GLY A 162 23.32 -4.52 -25.19
N VAL A 163 22.71 -3.44 -24.69
CA VAL A 163 22.52 -2.19 -25.43
C VAL A 163 23.87 -1.57 -25.81
N GLY A 164 24.85 -1.58 -24.90
CA GLY A 164 26.20 -1.09 -25.15
C GLY A 164 26.92 -1.85 -26.27
N LEU A 165 26.90 -3.18 -26.22
CA LEU A 165 27.50 -4.04 -27.24
C LEU A 165 26.86 -3.81 -28.63
N LEU A 166 25.52 -3.82 -28.67
CA LEU A 166 24.81 -3.59 -29.94
C LEU A 166 24.98 -2.17 -30.45
N SER A 167 25.14 -1.19 -29.58
CA SER A 167 25.50 0.18 -29.97
C SER A 167 26.89 0.24 -30.59
N ALA A 168 27.86 -0.48 -30.02
CA ALA A 168 29.21 -0.58 -30.61
C ALA A 168 29.18 -1.27 -32.00
N ILE A 169 28.45 -2.40 -32.11
CA ILE A 169 28.22 -3.08 -33.40
C ILE A 169 27.58 -2.14 -34.42
N THR A 170 26.56 -1.36 -33.97
CA THR A 170 25.88 -0.37 -34.82
C THR A 170 26.85 0.67 -35.35
N MET A 171 27.74 1.19 -34.51
CA MET A 171 28.74 2.18 -34.91
C MET A 171 29.73 1.60 -35.96
N VAL A 172 30.19 0.38 -35.71
CA VAL A 172 31.10 -0.32 -36.67
C VAL A 172 30.39 -0.61 -37.99
N ALA A 173 29.16 -1.14 -37.94
CA ALA A 173 28.35 -1.44 -39.12
C ALA A 173 28.02 -0.18 -39.92
N PHE A 174 27.74 0.92 -39.27
CA PHE A 174 27.48 2.22 -39.88
C PHE A 174 28.73 2.74 -40.65
N ARG A 175 29.91 2.63 -40.01
CA ARG A 175 31.19 3.01 -40.66
C ARG A 175 31.52 2.12 -41.84
N ARG A 176 31.34 0.79 -41.70
CA ARG A 176 31.66 -0.19 -42.76
C ARG A 176 30.60 -0.34 -43.83
N ASN A 177 29.46 0.37 -43.74
CA ASN A 177 28.34 0.32 -44.69
C ASN A 177 27.81 -1.13 -44.92
N THR A 178 27.60 -1.90 -43.88
CA THR A 178 27.25 -3.34 -43.93
C THR A 178 25.82 -3.53 -44.43
N ARG A 179 25.63 -3.78 -45.71
CA ARG A 179 24.32 -3.84 -46.40
C ARG A 179 23.45 -4.99 -45.86
N TRP A 180 24.04 -6.17 -45.66
CA TRP A 180 23.28 -7.33 -45.15
C TRP A 180 22.67 -7.06 -43.77
N LEU A 181 23.38 -6.40 -42.85
CA LEU A 181 22.90 -6.05 -41.53
C LEU A 181 21.73 -5.07 -41.61
N ASN A 182 21.81 -4.09 -42.52
CA ASN A 182 20.69 -3.16 -42.75
C ASN A 182 19.41 -3.89 -43.17
N HIS A 183 19.51 -4.90 -44.04
CA HIS A 183 18.36 -5.70 -44.46
C HIS A 183 17.88 -6.64 -43.36
N ALA A 184 18.79 -7.25 -42.62
CA ALA A 184 18.43 -8.15 -41.51
C ALA A 184 17.64 -7.42 -40.39
N VAL A 185 18.07 -6.18 -40.04
CA VAL A 185 17.35 -5.39 -39.02
C VAL A 185 16.00 -4.91 -39.54
N LEU A 186 15.90 -4.47 -40.79
CA LEU A 186 14.61 -4.11 -41.38
C LEU A 186 13.65 -5.30 -41.45
N ALA A 187 14.17 -6.50 -41.79
CA ALA A 187 13.38 -7.72 -41.76
C ALA A 187 12.90 -8.07 -40.34
N ALA A 188 13.77 -7.90 -39.32
CA ALA A 188 13.40 -8.12 -37.91
C ALA A 188 12.28 -7.15 -37.48
N PHE A 189 12.36 -5.87 -37.84
CA PHE A 189 11.25 -4.94 -37.57
C PHE A 189 9.98 -5.32 -38.35
N GLY A 190 10.09 -5.80 -39.59
CA GLY A 190 8.94 -6.32 -40.33
C GLY A 190 8.28 -7.53 -39.69
N LEU A 191 9.07 -8.47 -39.17
CA LEU A 191 8.56 -9.60 -38.37
C LEU A 191 7.95 -9.14 -37.05
N GLY A 192 8.58 -8.21 -36.36
CA GLY A 192 8.04 -7.60 -35.14
C GLY A 192 6.73 -6.87 -35.37
N PHE A 193 6.60 -6.14 -36.50
CA PHE A 193 5.35 -5.53 -36.93
C PHE A 193 4.25 -6.58 -37.15
N ALA A 194 4.56 -7.67 -37.86
CA ALA A 194 3.61 -8.75 -38.08
C ALA A 194 3.18 -9.41 -36.75
N ALA A 195 4.15 -9.64 -35.84
CA ALA A 195 3.85 -10.15 -34.50
C ALA A 195 2.97 -9.19 -33.70
N ALA A 196 3.22 -7.88 -33.77
CA ALA A 196 2.39 -6.86 -33.12
C ALA A 196 0.95 -6.86 -33.69
N ALA A 197 0.80 -6.96 -35.01
CA ALA A 197 -0.51 -7.04 -35.65
C ALA A 197 -1.29 -8.29 -35.21
N ILE A 198 -0.63 -9.45 -35.13
CA ILE A 198 -1.25 -10.70 -34.65
C ILE A 198 -1.61 -10.57 -33.16
N ALA A 199 -0.76 -9.98 -32.35
CA ALA A 199 -0.98 -9.80 -30.91
C ALA A 199 -2.15 -8.82 -30.63
N CYS A 200 -2.48 -7.93 -31.54
CA CYS A 200 -3.60 -6.99 -31.43
C CYS A 200 -4.97 -7.64 -31.64
N VAL A 201 -5.04 -8.90 -32.08
CA VAL A 201 -6.32 -9.61 -32.14
C VAL A 201 -6.80 -9.85 -30.69
N PRO A 202 -7.91 -9.26 -30.27
CA PRO A 202 -8.30 -9.24 -28.85
C PRO A 202 -8.76 -10.63 -28.40
N ARG A 203 -7.97 -11.28 -27.58
CA ARG A 203 -8.27 -12.59 -26.97
C ARG A 203 -8.17 -12.57 -25.45
N VAL A 204 -7.42 -11.62 -24.91
CA VAL A 204 -7.24 -11.42 -23.48
C VAL A 204 -7.78 -10.06 -23.10
N PRO A 205 -8.53 -9.94 -21.99
CA PRO A 205 -8.98 -8.65 -21.47
C PRO A 205 -7.81 -7.68 -21.30
N VAL A 206 -8.09 -6.39 -21.40
CA VAL A 206 -7.06 -5.37 -21.09
C VAL A 206 -6.77 -5.46 -19.60
N MET A 207 -5.53 -5.75 -19.27
CA MET A 207 -5.03 -5.82 -17.90
C MET A 207 -3.65 -5.14 -17.85
N PRO A 208 -3.13 -4.76 -16.66
CA PRO A 208 -1.84 -4.09 -16.55
C PRO A 208 -0.71 -4.80 -17.29
N TRP A 209 -0.66 -6.14 -17.25
CA TRP A 209 0.32 -6.93 -17.99
C TRP A 209 0.22 -6.81 -19.52
N SER A 210 -0.93 -6.43 -20.05
CA SER A 210 -1.11 -6.24 -21.49
C SER A 210 -0.81 -4.82 -21.97
N GLN A 211 -0.48 -3.91 -21.05
CA GLN A 211 -0.08 -2.53 -21.36
C GLN A 211 1.45 -2.42 -21.44
N SER A 212 1.95 -1.57 -22.34
CA SER A 212 3.37 -1.24 -22.35
C SER A 212 3.71 -0.29 -21.22
N PHE A 213 5.00 -0.28 -20.82
CA PHE A 213 5.50 0.67 -19.83
C PHE A 213 5.26 2.13 -20.26
N LEU A 214 5.37 2.46 -21.54
CA LEU A 214 5.08 3.81 -22.04
C LEU A 214 3.61 4.18 -21.91
N GLN A 215 2.69 3.24 -22.13
CA GLN A 215 1.26 3.50 -21.90
C GLN A 215 0.99 3.73 -20.42
N ARG A 216 1.60 2.94 -19.53
CA ARG A 216 1.45 3.13 -18.07
C ARG A 216 2.06 4.44 -17.61
N ALA A 217 3.28 4.78 -18.06
CA ALA A 217 3.93 6.04 -17.73
C ALA A 217 3.14 7.25 -18.24
N ALA A 218 2.60 7.17 -19.47
CA ALA A 218 1.76 8.24 -20.04
C ALA A 218 0.44 8.36 -19.27
N TYR A 219 -0.18 7.25 -18.89
CA TYR A 219 -1.39 7.25 -18.08
C TYR A 219 -1.13 7.87 -16.70
N SER A 220 -0.06 7.45 -16.03
CA SER A 220 0.37 8.00 -14.75
C SER A 220 0.64 9.52 -14.85
N ALA A 221 1.38 9.96 -15.89
CA ALA A 221 1.70 11.36 -16.07
C ALA A 221 0.49 12.25 -16.38
N LEU A 222 -0.49 11.73 -17.13
CA LEU A 222 -1.61 12.52 -17.64
C LEU A 222 -2.85 12.45 -16.73
N PHE A 223 -3.07 11.34 -16.04
CA PHE A 223 -4.34 11.06 -15.38
C PHE A 223 -4.20 10.81 -13.86
N GLU A 224 -3.04 10.41 -13.34
CA GLU A 224 -2.88 10.26 -11.89
C GLU A 224 -2.89 11.62 -11.15
N ASN A 225 -2.53 12.70 -11.82
CA ASN A 225 -2.64 14.05 -11.26
C ASN A 225 -4.05 14.67 -11.39
N GLU A 226 -4.86 14.22 -12.35
CA GLU A 226 -6.21 14.78 -12.53
C GLU A 226 -7.25 14.17 -11.55
N MET A 227 -6.97 13.01 -10.96
CA MET A 227 -7.83 12.48 -9.91
C MET A 227 -7.84 13.35 -8.62
N TYR A 228 -7.00 14.38 -8.57
CA TYR A 228 -6.85 15.27 -7.41
C TYR A 228 -7.24 16.72 -7.66
N SER A 229 -7.54 17.10 -8.89
CA SER A 229 -8.05 18.44 -9.19
C SER A 229 -9.55 18.49 -8.89
N GLY A 230 -9.86 18.89 -7.64
CA GLY A 230 -11.06 19.56 -7.22
C GLY A 230 -12.36 19.28 -7.97
N PHE A 231 -13.09 18.23 -7.59
CA PHE A 231 -14.53 18.29 -7.76
C PHE A 231 -15.07 19.17 -6.63
N PRO A 232 -15.75 20.29 -6.93
CA PRO A 232 -16.42 21.07 -5.91
C PRO A 232 -17.59 20.25 -5.38
N LEU A 233 -17.43 19.58 -4.25
CA LEU A 233 -18.45 18.73 -3.67
C LEU A 233 -18.88 19.28 -2.32
N HIS A 234 -20.02 19.95 -2.35
CA HIS A 234 -20.66 20.49 -1.18
C HIS A 234 -21.70 19.55 -0.54
N ASN A 235 -21.73 18.24 -0.93
CA ASN A 235 -22.74 17.32 -0.44
C ASN A 235 -22.15 16.05 0.20
N THR A 236 -21.44 16.21 1.31
CA THR A 236 -20.93 15.07 2.11
C THR A 236 -22.04 14.13 2.55
N GLN A 237 -23.23 14.65 2.88
CA GLN A 237 -24.37 13.84 3.30
C GLN A 237 -24.85 12.88 2.22
N GLY A 238 -24.94 13.33 0.97
CA GLY A 238 -25.33 12.47 -0.16
C GLY A 238 -24.29 11.39 -0.45
N LEU A 239 -23.00 11.71 -0.32
CA LEU A 239 -21.91 10.75 -0.49
C LEU A 239 -21.92 9.70 0.63
N MET A 240 -22.11 10.11 1.88
CA MET A 240 -22.26 9.19 3.01
C MET A 240 -23.48 8.27 2.85
N GLN A 241 -24.59 8.79 2.35
CA GLN A 241 -25.77 7.97 2.06
C GLN A 241 -25.48 6.92 0.98
N ALA A 242 -24.81 7.32 -0.11
CA ALA A 242 -24.39 6.39 -1.18
C ALA A 242 -23.42 5.33 -0.65
N TYR A 243 -22.44 5.73 0.16
CA TYR A 243 -21.52 4.78 0.82
C TYR A 243 -22.29 3.77 1.68
N ARG A 244 -23.17 4.24 2.57
CA ARG A 244 -23.95 3.38 3.47
C ARG A 244 -24.81 2.37 2.70
N GLN A 245 -25.42 2.81 1.62
CA GLN A 245 -26.20 1.92 0.76
C GLN A 245 -25.32 0.86 0.08
N ALA A 246 -24.18 1.27 -0.50
CA ALA A 246 -23.25 0.36 -1.18
C ALA A 246 -22.57 -0.63 -0.23
N SER A 247 -22.32 -0.21 1.00
CA SER A 247 -21.60 -0.97 2.03
C SER A 247 -22.52 -1.75 2.97
N HIS A 248 -23.82 -1.57 2.87
CA HIS A 248 -24.82 -2.12 3.81
C HIS A 248 -24.58 -1.68 5.27
N VAL A 249 -24.18 -0.42 5.45
CA VAL A 249 -23.93 0.20 6.74
C VAL A 249 -25.06 1.16 7.08
N PRO A 250 -25.82 0.95 8.18
CA PRO A 250 -26.87 1.88 8.58
C PRO A 250 -26.28 3.22 9.07
N ALA A 251 -27.14 4.22 9.19
CA ALA A 251 -26.79 5.43 9.94
C ALA A 251 -26.52 5.08 11.40
N PRO A 252 -25.66 5.84 12.11
CA PRO A 252 -25.42 5.62 13.53
C PRO A 252 -26.72 5.57 14.33
N HIS A 253 -26.88 4.55 15.16
CA HIS A 253 -28.04 4.35 15.99
C HIS A 253 -27.63 3.74 17.33
N PRO A 254 -28.44 3.89 18.40
CA PRO A 254 -28.14 3.30 19.71
C PRO A 254 -28.10 1.79 19.67
N THR A 255 -27.17 1.21 20.42
CA THR A 255 -27.04 -0.24 20.64
C THR A 255 -27.39 -0.63 22.07
N ALA A 256 -27.28 -1.92 22.41
CA ALA A 256 -27.42 -2.41 23.79
C ALA A 256 -26.34 -1.87 24.76
N PHE A 257 -25.24 -1.33 24.22
CA PHE A 257 -24.10 -0.83 25.01
C PHE A 257 -24.05 0.72 25.05
N THR A 258 -24.94 1.42 24.37
CA THR A 258 -24.92 2.88 24.30
C THR A 258 -24.92 3.51 25.69
N GLY A 259 -23.88 4.31 25.98
CA GLY A 259 -23.73 5.06 27.21
C GLY A 259 -23.38 4.24 28.45
N ARG A 260 -23.08 2.94 28.32
CA ARG A 260 -22.72 2.08 29.46
C ARG A 260 -21.35 2.42 30.08
N ALA A 261 -20.46 3.06 29.34
CA ALA A 261 -19.16 3.54 29.81
C ALA A 261 -19.11 5.09 29.81
N LYS A 262 -20.23 5.73 30.11
CA LYS A 262 -20.31 7.20 30.12
C LYS A 262 -19.26 7.77 31.09
N HIS A 263 -18.49 8.75 30.59
CA HIS A 263 -17.42 9.43 31.33
C HIS A 263 -16.15 8.61 31.62
N TYR A 264 -16.00 7.42 31.07
CA TYR A 264 -14.76 6.68 31.20
C TYR A 264 -13.59 7.40 30.56
N ILE A 265 -12.40 7.21 31.13
CA ILE A 265 -11.11 7.56 30.54
C ILE A 265 -10.86 6.63 29.35
N ILE A 266 -10.09 7.10 28.38
CA ILE A 266 -9.77 6.32 27.18
C ILE A 266 -8.26 6.24 27.03
N ILE A 267 -7.74 5.04 26.91
CA ILE A 267 -6.36 4.77 26.50
C ILE A 267 -6.40 3.97 25.19
N VAL A 268 -5.75 4.47 24.16
CA VAL A 268 -5.54 3.80 22.88
C VAL A 268 -4.08 3.39 22.80
N PHE A 269 -3.79 2.11 23.00
CA PHE A 269 -2.44 1.53 22.90
C PHE A 269 -2.32 0.82 21.57
N VAL A 270 -1.50 1.37 20.65
CA VAL A 270 -1.34 0.84 19.30
C VAL A 270 0.10 0.42 19.09
N MET A 271 0.34 -0.89 18.96
CA MET A 271 1.67 -1.39 18.62
C MET A 271 2.02 -1.11 17.16
N GLU A 272 3.28 -0.95 16.88
CA GLU A 272 3.82 -0.77 15.54
C GLU A 272 4.03 -2.13 14.86
N SER A 273 3.38 -2.34 13.70
CA SER A 273 3.63 -3.45 12.77
C SER A 273 3.47 -4.87 13.37
N ILE A 274 2.56 -5.10 14.31
CA ILE A 274 2.33 -6.41 14.91
C ILE A 274 1.11 -7.10 14.30
N THR A 275 1.34 -8.24 13.66
CA THR A 275 0.28 -9.05 13.05
C THR A 275 -0.45 -9.95 14.06
N ALA A 276 -1.72 -10.26 13.78
CA ALA A 276 -2.48 -11.24 14.55
C ALA A 276 -1.94 -12.68 14.45
N HIS A 277 -0.99 -12.95 13.56
CA HIS A 277 -0.24 -14.22 13.53
C HIS A 277 0.77 -14.33 14.66
N VAL A 278 1.17 -13.22 15.25
CA VAL A 278 2.08 -13.16 16.41
C VAL A 278 1.30 -13.14 17.72
N ILE A 279 0.24 -12.33 17.80
CA ILE A 279 -0.61 -12.19 18.96
C ILE A 279 -2.07 -12.26 18.50
N ASP A 280 -2.85 -13.16 19.08
CA ASP A 280 -4.30 -13.23 18.85
C ASP A 280 -5.04 -13.34 20.20
N PRO A 281 -5.50 -12.22 20.78
CA PRO A 281 -6.20 -12.21 22.06
C PRO A 281 -7.47 -13.06 22.07
N ALA A 282 -8.12 -13.22 20.92
CA ALA A 282 -9.33 -14.03 20.81
C ALA A 282 -9.04 -15.54 20.88
N ARG A 283 -7.83 -15.96 20.50
CA ARG A 283 -7.40 -17.37 20.51
C ARG A 283 -6.56 -17.78 21.70
N ASP A 284 -6.45 -16.91 22.70
CA ASP A 284 -5.65 -17.15 23.92
C ASP A 284 -4.15 -17.42 23.67
N SER A 285 -3.58 -16.79 22.65
CA SER A 285 -2.15 -16.86 22.33
C SER A 285 -1.32 -15.88 23.18
N LEU A 286 -1.63 -15.77 24.50
CA LEU A 286 -1.08 -14.74 25.39
C LEU A 286 -0.22 -15.33 26.52
N SER A 287 0.37 -16.54 26.35
CA SER A 287 1.15 -17.20 27.40
C SER A 287 2.26 -16.32 27.98
N ASP A 288 2.92 -15.55 27.13
CA ASP A 288 4.08 -14.74 27.46
C ASP A 288 3.75 -13.24 27.60
N MET A 289 2.46 -12.91 27.60
CA MET A 289 1.94 -11.53 27.70
C MET A 289 0.98 -11.40 28.88
N PRO A 290 1.52 -11.39 30.12
CA PRO A 290 0.68 -11.42 31.32
C PRO A 290 -0.19 -10.17 31.48
N ASN A 291 0.25 -9.02 30.98
CA ASN A 291 -0.46 -7.76 31.13
C ASN A 291 -1.65 -7.67 30.17
N LEU A 292 -1.48 -8.11 28.92
CA LEU A 292 -2.57 -8.21 27.96
C LEU A 292 -3.59 -9.27 28.41
N ARG A 293 -3.12 -10.41 28.95
CA ARG A 293 -3.98 -11.44 29.54
C ARG A 293 -4.82 -10.88 30.69
N ARG A 294 -4.27 -10.01 31.53
CA ARG A 294 -4.98 -9.36 32.67
C ARG A 294 -6.22 -8.59 32.21
N LEU A 295 -6.22 -8.05 30.99
CA LEU A 295 -7.35 -7.29 30.44
C LEU A 295 -8.42 -8.18 29.81
N ARG A 296 -8.08 -9.41 29.42
CA ARG A 296 -8.87 -10.26 28.53
C ARG A 296 -10.29 -10.51 29.03
N ASP A 297 -10.47 -10.83 30.30
CA ASP A 297 -11.76 -11.29 30.83
C ASP A 297 -12.87 -10.22 30.81
N HIS A 298 -12.51 -8.94 30.78
CA HIS A 298 -13.46 -7.84 30.72
C HIS A 298 -13.40 -7.10 29.37
N SER A 299 -13.15 -7.86 28.28
CA SER A 299 -12.89 -7.27 26.97
C SER A 299 -13.78 -7.81 25.87
N PHE A 300 -14.06 -6.95 24.88
CA PHE A 300 -14.37 -7.41 23.55
C PHE A 300 -13.09 -7.88 22.88
N LEU A 301 -13.10 -9.08 22.28
CA LEU A 301 -11.98 -9.73 21.62
C LEU A 301 -12.34 -9.91 20.15
N MET A 302 -11.67 -9.23 19.26
CA MET A 302 -11.94 -9.32 17.84
C MET A 302 -11.13 -10.45 17.20
N GLY A 303 -11.79 -11.53 16.80
CA GLY A 303 -11.15 -12.70 16.18
C GLY A 303 -10.61 -12.45 14.77
N ARG A 304 -11.18 -11.46 14.08
CA ARG A 304 -10.77 -11.04 12.71
C ARG A 304 -10.82 -9.53 12.61
N HIS A 305 -9.78 -8.85 13.11
CA HIS A 305 -9.66 -7.40 13.00
C HIS A 305 -8.59 -7.01 11.98
N TYR A 306 -8.89 -6.01 11.17
CA TYR A 306 -8.05 -5.60 10.06
C TYR A 306 -7.72 -4.11 10.13
N THR A 307 -6.48 -3.75 9.82
CA THR A 307 -6.20 -2.36 9.44
C THR A 307 -6.96 -2.03 8.15
N SER A 308 -7.46 -0.82 8.04
CA SER A 308 -8.11 -0.35 6.81
C SER A 308 -7.09 -0.07 5.71
N TYR A 309 -5.86 0.31 6.12
CA TYR A 309 -4.75 0.64 5.25
C TYR A 309 -3.42 0.45 6.02
N PRO A 310 -2.46 -0.33 5.52
CA PRO A 310 -1.29 -0.72 6.30
C PRO A 310 -0.15 0.33 6.28
N LEU A 311 -0.43 1.51 6.79
CA LEU A 311 0.53 2.57 7.11
C LEU A 311 0.10 3.25 8.40
N THR A 312 1.05 3.57 9.27
CA THR A 312 0.80 4.07 10.63
C THR A 312 -0.05 5.32 10.68
N ASP A 313 0.24 6.33 9.85
CA ASP A 313 -0.55 7.57 9.76
C ASP A 313 -1.97 7.33 9.21
N ASN A 314 -2.11 6.46 8.21
CA ASN A 314 -3.40 6.09 7.64
C ASN A 314 -4.23 5.24 8.61
N ALA A 315 -3.59 4.35 9.36
CA ALA A 315 -4.23 3.58 10.42
C ALA A 315 -4.72 4.51 11.54
N ALA A 316 -3.88 5.44 12.01
CA ALA A 316 -4.26 6.44 13.00
C ALA A 316 -5.44 7.30 12.52
N PHE A 317 -5.42 7.75 11.25
CA PHE A 317 -6.55 8.46 10.65
C PHE A 317 -7.84 7.64 10.76
N SER A 318 -7.83 6.37 10.31
CA SER A 318 -9.02 5.51 10.34
C SER A 318 -9.50 5.20 11.77
N ILE A 319 -8.57 4.98 12.70
CA ILE A 319 -8.88 4.75 14.14
C ILE A 319 -9.64 5.93 14.72
N PHE A 320 -9.20 7.17 14.45
CA PHE A 320 -9.75 8.37 15.10
C PHE A 320 -10.89 9.05 14.34
N THR A 321 -11.12 8.70 13.08
CA THR A 321 -12.19 9.31 12.27
C THR A 321 -13.31 8.36 11.90
N SER A 322 -13.10 7.04 11.95
CA SER A 322 -14.01 6.05 11.36
C SER A 322 -14.16 6.16 9.84
N MET A 323 -13.20 6.78 9.16
CA MET A 323 -13.21 6.91 7.71
C MET A 323 -12.11 6.05 7.08
N TYR A 324 -12.41 5.52 5.90
CA TYR A 324 -11.36 4.98 5.06
C TYR A 324 -10.45 6.10 4.57
N VAL A 325 -9.19 5.79 4.36
CA VAL A 325 -8.28 6.69 3.64
C VAL A 325 -8.41 6.43 2.14
N ASN A 326 -8.14 7.44 1.33
CA ASN A 326 -7.84 7.21 -0.07
C ASN A 326 -6.35 6.85 -0.20
N ARG A 327 -5.93 6.41 -1.38
CA ARG A 327 -4.52 6.06 -1.68
C ARG A 327 -3.52 7.20 -1.48
N GLN A 328 -3.99 8.37 -1.12
CA GLN A 328 -3.20 9.60 -0.99
C GLN A 328 -3.31 10.24 0.37
N CYS A 329 -4.16 9.70 1.23
CA CYS A 329 -4.36 10.23 2.55
C CYS A 329 -3.13 10.00 3.43
N GLY A 330 -2.90 10.90 4.31
CA GLY A 330 -1.77 10.98 5.23
C GLY A 330 -1.06 12.32 5.11
N ILE A 331 -1.37 13.10 4.08
CA ILE A 331 -0.76 14.42 3.90
C ILE A 331 -1.84 15.48 4.06
N VAL A 332 -1.94 16.02 5.25
CA VAL A 332 -2.64 17.27 5.49
C VAL A 332 -1.59 18.37 5.32
N GLU A 333 -1.65 19.11 4.22
CA GLU A 333 -0.71 20.20 3.94
C GLU A 333 -0.91 21.38 4.89
N HIS A 334 -2.14 21.54 5.37
CA HIS A 334 -2.54 22.58 6.31
C HIS A 334 -3.38 21.99 7.43
N GLN A 335 -3.36 22.63 8.62
CA GLN A 335 -4.23 22.22 9.71
C GLN A 335 -5.68 22.49 9.33
N VAL A 336 -6.51 21.46 9.43
CA VAL A 336 -7.96 21.50 9.17
C VAL A 336 -8.71 20.87 10.35
N GLU A 337 -10.00 21.12 10.48
CA GLU A 337 -10.81 20.42 11.47
C GLU A 337 -11.40 19.14 10.90
N ILE A 338 -10.86 17.99 11.32
CA ILE A 338 -11.35 16.68 10.89
C ILE A 338 -12.29 16.13 11.97
N PRO A 339 -13.58 15.88 11.66
CA PRO A 339 -14.50 15.29 12.62
C PRO A 339 -14.12 13.85 12.96
N GLY A 340 -14.35 13.45 14.21
CA GLY A 340 -14.03 12.10 14.68
C GLY A 340 -13.97 12.00 16.20
N LEU A 341 -13.40 10.92 16.70
CA LEU A 341 -13.33 10.59 18.12
C LEU A 341 -12.76 11.73 18.97
N ILE A 342 -11.58 12.22 18.61
CA ILE A 342 -10.83 13.16 19.45
C ILE A 342 -11.58 14.49 19.60
N ARG A 343 -12.15 15.02 18.50
CA ARG A 343 -12.95 16.26 18.58
C ARG A 343 -14.25 16.06 19.34
N SER A 344 -14.93 14.92 19.16
CA SER A 344 -16.13 14.60 19.93
C SER A 344 -15.84 14.52 21.43
N LEU A 345 -14.69 13.96 21.81
CA LEU A 345 -14.25 13.89 23.20
C LEU A 345 -13.90 15.29 23.78
N GLN A 346 -13.30 16.16 22.98
CA GLN A 346 -13.04 17.53 23.41
C GLN A 346 -14.34 18.31 23.71
N THR A 347 -15.36 18.12 22.88
CA THR A 347 -16.69 18.74 23.12
C THR A 347 -17.30 18.27 24.43
N GLU A 348 -16.99 17.06 24.85
CA GLU A 348 -17.38 16.48 26.14
C GLU A 348 -16.42 16.83 27.30
N GLY A 349 -15.43 17.71 27.05
CA GLY A 349 -14.51 18.20 28.07
C GLY A 349 -13.34 17.27 28.41
N TYR A 350 -12.99 16.35 27.53
CA TYR A 350 -11.79 15.52 27.70
C TYR A 350 -10.52 16.28 27.37
N GLN A 351 -9.45 16.03 28.13
CA GLN A 351 -8.09 16.35 27.70
C GLN A 351 -7.66 15.31 26.69
N THR A 352 -7.05 15.72 25.56
CA THR A 352 -6.68 14.80 24.48
C THR A 352 -5.19 14.88 24.18
N ALA A 353 -4.51 13.73 24.15
CA ALA A 353 -3.07 13.70 23.94
C ALA A 353 -2.63 12.50 23.09
N TYR A 354 -1.57 12.71 22.32
CA TYR A 354 -0.89 11.69 21.53
C TYR A 354 0.57 11.57 21.99
N TYR A 355 1.05 10.36 22.18
CA TYR A 355 2.43 10.03 22.54
C TYR A 355 2.97 9.01 21.54
N GLY A 356 4.06 9.36 20.86
CA GLY A 356 4.66 8.48 19.86
C GLY A 356 5.58 9.21 18.92
N PHE A 357 5.99 8.52 17.88
CA PHE A 357 6.81 9.11 16.84
C PHE A 357 5.95 10.02 15.95
N VAL A 358 6.51 11.16 15.56
CA VAL A 358 5.83 12.16 14.72
C VAL A 358 6.81 12.73 13.72
N TRP A 359 6.54 12.57 12.44
CA TRP A 359 7.26 13.27 11.40
C TRP A 359 6.79 14.74 11.32
N SER A 360 7.76 15.64 11.34
CA SER A 360 7.54 17.07 11.12
C SER A 360 8.59 17.60 10.16
N ILE A 361 8.51 17.13 8.91
CA ILE A 361 9.38 17.54 7.80
C ILE A 361 8.51 18.05 6.64
N PRO A 362 9.04 18.89 5.73
CA PRO A 362 8.22 19.46 4.66
C PRO A 362 7.44 18.43 3.82
N GLN A 363 7.97 17.21 3.70
CA GLN A 363 7.39 16.14 2.91
C GLN A 363 6.40 15.26 3.68
N ARG A 364 6.36 15.36 5.01
CA ARG A 364 5.48 14.58 5.89
C ARG A 364 5.20 15.34 7.18
N ARG A 365 3.94 15.68 7.39
CA ARG A 365 3.46 16.53 8.49
C ARG A 365 2.43 15.78 9.35
N ASP A 366 2.89 14.69 10.00
CA ASP A 366 2.03 13.94 10.93
C ASP A 366 1.56 14.82 12.08
N ASP A 367 2.38 15.79 12.49
CA ASP A 367 2.02 16.80 13.49
C ASP A 367 0.78 17.61 13.08
N LEU A 368 0.66 18.00 11.81
CA LEU A 368 -0.53 18.70 11.31
C LEU A 368 -1.73 17.78 11.24
N MET A 369 -1.55 16.52 10.84
CA MET A 369 -2.63 15.53 10.83
C MET A 369 -3.19 15.32 12.25
N LEU A 370 -2.33 15.06 13.23
CA LEU A 370 -2.73 14.83 14.62
C LEU A 370 -3.42 16.07 15.22
N ALA A 371 -2.92 17.27 14.92
CA ALA A 371 -3.58 18.51 15.32
C ALA A 371 -4.93 18.69 14.64
N SER A 372 -5.05 18.29 13.35
CA SER A 372 -6.30 18.31 12.59
C SER A 372 -7.34 17.35 13.15
N LEU A 373 -6.91 16.17 13.65
CA LEU A 373 -7.76 15.22 14.35
C LEU A 373 -8.25 15.73 15.71
N GLY A 374 -7.60 16.76 16.26
CA GLY A 374 -8.02 17.42 17.51
C GLY A 374 -7.15 17.11 18.73
N PHE A 375 -5.98 16.48 18.60
CA PHE A 375 -5.10 16.30 19.75
C PHE A 375 -4.57 17.63 20.28
N GLN A 376 -4.88 17.95 21.54
CA GLN A 376 -4.44 19.18 22.22
C GLN A 376 -2.96 19.12 22.59
N LYS A 377 -2.49 17.91 22.87
CA LYS A 377 -1.08 17.64 23.17
C LYS A 377 -0.54 16.57 22.24
N ILE A 378 0.59 16.86 21.62
CA ILE A 378 1.35 15.94 20.81
C ILE A 378 2.74 15.83 21.40
N ALA A 379 3.07 14.67 21.98
CA ALA A 379 4.33 14.41 22.65
C ALA A 379 5.16 13.42 21.83
N SER A 380 6.28 13.88 21.32
CA SER A 380 7.26 13.08 20.58
C SER A 380 8.68 13.52 20.92
N ALA A 381 9.66 12.72 20.55
CA ALA A 381 11.08 13.01 20.76
C ALA A 381 11.57 14.35 20.19
N ARG A 382 10.81 14.97 19.28
CA ARG A 382 11.15 16.26 18.66
C ARG A 382 10.36 17.43 19.23
N ILE A 383 9.28 17.17 19.93
CA ILE A 383 8.31 18.19 20.36
C ILE A 383 8.28 18.33 21.88
N ASP A 384 8.36 17.21 22.61
CA ASP A 384 8.28 17.20 24.07
C ASP A 384 9.69 16.98 24.68
N PRO A 385 10.23 17.94 25.43
CA PRO A 385 11.57 17.83 26.03
C PRO A 385 11.71 16.68 27.04
N ARG A 386 10.62 16.15 27.57
CA ARG A 386 10.65 14.98 28.47
C ARG A 386 11.02 13.70 27.73
N ILE A 387 10.76 13.63 26.42
CA ILE A 387 11.05 12.49 25.54
C ILE A 387 12.44 12.65 24.91
N ASP A 388 13.18 13.72 25.21
CA ASP A 388 14.45 14.05 24.58
C ASP A 388 15.45 12.88 24.58
N GLN A 389 15.80 12.46 23.48
CA GLN A 389 16.79 12.87 22.50
C GLN A 389 18.12 12.23 22.74
N ILE A 390 18.10 10.97 22.62
CA ILE A 390 19.31 10.36 22.13
C ILE A 390 19.30 10.71 20.64
N GLY A 391 19.88 11.86 20.27
CA GLY A 391 19.79 12.49 18.94
C GLY A 391 20.24 11.66 17.74
N LYS A 392 20.07 10.34 17.82
CA LYS A 392 20.36 9.30 16.84
C LYS A 392 19.23 8.27 16.72
N ALA A 393 18.10 8.44 17.42
CA ALA A 393 16.96 7.60 17.24
C ALA A 393 16.27 7.97 15.92
N THR A 394 16.58 7.21 14.90
CA THR A 394 15.91 7.22 13.60
C THR A 394 15.40 5.80 13.36
N PHE A 395 14.42 5.62 12.51
CA PHE A 395 13.98 4.30 12.03
C PHE A 395 15.13 3.34 11.71
N PHE A 396 16.24 3.90 11.24
CA PHE A 396 17.45 3.16 10.84
C PHE A 396 18.53 3.13 11.93
N GLY A 397 18.25 3.70 13.11
CA GLY A 397 19.14 3.70 14.25
C GLY A 397 19.17 2.36 15.00
N PRO A 398 20.08 2.18 15.99
CA PRO A 398 20.04 1.02 16.87
C PRO A 398 18.69 0.92 17.60
N VAL A 399 18.07 -0.26 17.57
CA VAL A 399 16.73 -0.50 18.15
C VAL A 399 16.60 -0.09 19.61
N LYS A 400 17.70 -0.19 20.39
CA LYS A 400 17.74 0.25 21.78
C LYS A 400 17.42 1.74 21.97
N TYR A 401 17.77 2.59 21.01
CA TYR A 401 17.48 4.03 21.11
C TYR A 401 16.01 4.32 20.75
N VAL A 402 15.44 3.55 19.81
CA VAL A 402 14.01 3.60 19.52
C VAL A 402 13.23 3.18 20.77
N ALA A 403 13.56 2.02 21.34
CA ALA A 403 12.94 1.52 22.57
C ALA A 403 13.06 2.51 23.74
N GLU A 404 14.20 3.17 23.90
CA GLU A 404 14.38 4.17 24.97
C GLU A 404 13.52 5.42 24.75
N ASN A 405 13.39 5.90 23.51
CA ASN A 405 12.50 7.03 23.21
C ASN A 405 11.03 6.66 23.42
N ASP A 406 10.61 5.48 22.97
CA ASP A 406 9.26 4.99 23.18
C ASP A 406 8.93 4.90 24.67
N HIS A 407 9.83 4.30 25.46
CA HIS A 407 9.66 4.20 26.92
C HIS A 407 9.59 5.58 27.58
N ARG A 408 10.38 6.57 27.17
CA ARG A 408 10.27 7.95 27.65
C ARG A 408 8.91 8.57 27.30
N GLY A 409 8.37 8.25 26.11
CA GLY A 409 7.01 8.61 25.73
C GLY A 409 5.97 8.04 26.70
N LEU A 410 6.11 6.77 27.07
CA LEU A 410 5.28 6.12 28.08
C LEU A 410 5.40 6.80 29.46
N LEU A 411 6.62 7.13 29.90
CA LEU A 411 6.83 7.81 31.18
C LEU A 411 6.20 9.20 31.19
N ALA A 412 6.27 9.95 30.07
CA ALA A 412 5.60 11.23 29.91
C ALA A 412 4.05 11.08 29.96
N LEU A 413 3.51 10.04 29.33
CA LEU A 413 2.07 9.71 29.42
C LEU A 413 1.67 9.42 30.86
N ARG A 414 2.42 8.59 31.58
CA ARG A 414 2.14 8.24 32.99
C ARG A 414 2.17 9.46 33.91
N GLU A 415 3.12 10.38 33.68
CA GLU A 415 3.15 11.65 34.41
C GLU A 415 1.90 12.51 34.15
N ASP A 416 1.47 12.58 32.90
CA ASP A 416 0.27 13.34 32.54
C ASP A 416 -0.99 12.66 33.08
N ILE A 417 -1.10 11.33 33.11
CA ILE A 417 -2.19 10.58 33.76
C ILE A 417 -2.31 10.99 35.22
N ARG A 418 -1.21 10.95 36.00
CA ARG A 418 -1.20 11.41 37.40
C ARG A 418 -1.73 12.83 37.55
N ASN A 419 -1.26 13.74 36.70
CA ASN A 419 -1.63 15.14 36.74
C ASN A 419 -3.13 15.35 36.41
N TRP A 420 -3.67 14.64 35.45
CA TRP A 420 -5.10 14.73 35.08
C TRP A 420 -5.97 14.08 36.14
N THR A 421 -5.60 12.91 36.65
CA THR A 421 -6.35 12.20 37.71
C THR A 421 -6.38 13.03 38.99
N ALA A 422 -5.26 13.61 39.40
CA ALA A 422 -5.18 14.48 40.57
C ALA A 422 -6.08 15.72 40.46
N LYS A 423 -6.34 16.20 39.24
CA LYS A 423 -7.24 17.32 38.95
C LYS A 423 -8.69 16.90 38.70
N GLY A 424 -9.00 15.61 38.76
CA GLY A 424 -10.32 15.08 38.40
C GLY A 424 -10.70 15.30 36.94
N GLN A 425 -9.72 15.42 36.03
CA GLN A 425 -9.94 15.66 34.61
C GLN A 425 -10.14 14.33 33.88
N ARG A 426 -11.15 14.26 33.02
CA ARG A 426 -11.30 13.17 32.05
C ARG A 426 -10.29 13.36 30.93
N PHE A 427 -9.73 12.27 30.44
CA PHE A 427 -8.75 12.33 29.36
C PHE A 427 -8.88 11.15 28.39
N ALA A 428 -8.40 11.37 27.17
CA ALA A 428 -8.20 10.37 26.15
C ALA A 428 -6.76 10.48 25.65
N ALA A 429 -5.99 9.41 25.79
CA ALA A 429 -4.60 9.39 25.38
C ALA A 429 -4.32 8.25 24.42
N ALA A 430 -3.59 8.54 23.35
CA ALA A 430 -3.10 7.56 22.39
C ALA A 430 -1.60 7.37 22.58
N TYR A 431 -1.13 6.13 22.62
CA TYR A 431 0.27 5.75 22.70
C TYR A 431 0.63 4.86 21.53
N PHE A 432 1.57 5.32 20.68
CA PHE A 432 2.04 4.68 19.47
C PHE A 432 3.57 4.55 19.52
N PRO A 433 4.12 3.49 20.13
CA PRO A 433 5.55 3.22 20.09
C PRO A 433 6.00 2.80 18.69
N GLU A 434 7.26 3.10 18.36
CA GLU A 434 7.86 2.84 17.05
C GLU A 434 8.65 1.53 16.98
N ILE A 435 8.89 0.89 18.12
CA ILE A 435 9.85 -0.23 18.24
C ILE A 435 9.55 -1.45 17.35
N GLY A 436 8.35 -1.57 16.81
CA GLY A 436 7.93 -2.65 15.91
C GLY A 436 8.25 -2.42 14.44
N HIS A 437 8.77 -1.25 14.06
CA HIS A 437 8.95 -0.86 12.66
C HIS A 437 9.95 -1.76 11.91
N ASP A 438 9.71 -1.98 10.60
CA ASP A 438 10.63 -2.71 9.76
C ASP A 438 12.05 -2.10 9.79
N PRO A 439 13.11 -2.87 9.67
CA PRO A 439 13.21 -4.29 9.38
C PRO A 439 13.03 -5.24 10.58
N TYR A 440 12.22 -4.94 11.55
CA TYR A 440 11.89 -5.78 12.71
C TYR A 440 13.15 -6.26 13.46
N ARG A 441 14.01 -5.34 13.81
CA ARG A 441 15.31 -5.66 14.44
C ARG A 441 15.07 -6.29 15.80
N ALA A 442 15.72 -7.44 16.03
CA ALA A 442 15.74 -8.02 17.36
C ALA A 442 16.43 -7.07 18.35
N LEU A 443 15.95 -7.07 19.59
CA LEU A 443 16.65 -6.39 20.69
C LEU A 443 18.04 -6.99 20.87
N ASP A 444 19.01 -6.17 21.25
CA ASP A 444 20.41 -6.57 21.44
C ASP A 444 20.53 -7.82 22.34
N GLY A 445 21.35 -8.78 21.95
CA GLY A 445 21.62 -10.01 22.72
C GLY A 445 20.72 -11.20 22.41
N HIS A 446 19.78 -11.08 21.49
CA HIS A 446 18.99 -12.21 21.03
C HIS A 446 19.71 -13.04 19.96
N PRO A 447 19.52 -14.39 19.96
CA PRO A 447 20.00 -15.24 18.87
C PRO A 447 19.28 -14.88 17.55
N PRO A 448 19.77 -15.35 16.40
CA PRO A 448 19.06 -15.23 15.13
C PRO A 448 17.62 -15.75 15.25
N MET A 449 16.65 -14.95 14.85
CA MET A 449 15.23 -15.22 14.95
C MET A 449 14.56 -15.06 13.59
N SER A 450 13.52 -15.85 13.35
CA SER A 450 12.62 -15.63 12.22
C SER A 450 11.84 -14.31 12.37
N LEU A 451 11.21 -13.85 11.27
CA LEU A 451 10.40 -12.65 11.27
C LEU A 451 9.30 -12.69 12.36
N LEU A 452 8.53 -13.77 12.41
CA LEU A 452 7.46 -13.92 13.40
C LEU A 452 7.99 -14.01 14.84
N GLN A 453 9.14 -14.66 15.06
CA GLN A 453 9.78 -14.70 16.38
C GLN A 453 10.27 -13.31 16.81
N ARG A 454 10.80 -12.49 15.90
CA ARG A 454 11.17 -11.10 16.19
C ARG A 454 9.94 -10.26 16.54
N GLY A 455 8.87 -10.38 15.74
CA GLY A 455 7.60 -9.72 16.04
C GLY A 455 7.04 -10.12 17.39
N HIS A 456 7.11 -11.42 17.73
CA HIS A 456 6.68 -11.91 19.05
C HIS A 456 7.52 -11.31 20.19
N ALA A 457 8.84 -11.31 20.06
CA ALA A 457 9.73 -10.72 21.07
C ALA A 457 9.48 -9.23 21.27
N LEU A 458 9.24 -8.47 20.19
CA LEU A 458 8.88 -7.06 20.24
C LEU A 458 7.52 -6.84 20.91
N ALA A 459 6.56 -7.72 20.67
CA ALA A 459 5.25 -7.65 21.30
C ALA A 459 5.30 -7.95 22.79
N VAL A 460 6.07 -8.96 23.22
CA VAL A 460 6.31 -9.26 24.63
C VAL A 460 6.99 -8.08 25.33
N TYR A 461 7.92 -7.42 24.66
CA TYR A 461 8.57 -6.24 25.20
C TYR A 461 7.58 -5.07 25.42
N GLN A 462 6.66 -4.86 24.49
CA GLN A 462 5.61 -3.84 24.59
C GLN A 462 4.52 -4.22 25.61
N ASP A 463 4.28 -5.52 25.86
CA ASP A 463 3.39 -5.97 26.93
C ASP A 463 3.91 -5.53 28.32
N ALA A 464 5.22 -5.51 28.53
CA ALA A 464 5.80 -4.97 29.74
C ALA A 464 5.49 -3.48 29.93
N TRP A 465 5.53 -2.69 28.86
CA TRP A 465 5.12 -1.28 28.88
C TRP A 465 3.63 -1.10 29.15
N LEU A 466 2.80 -1.96 28.58
CA LEU A 466 1.38 -2.01 28.94
C LEU A 466 1.21 -2.27 30.43
N GLY A 467 1.98 -3.20 31.01
CA GLY A 467 1.99 -3.47 32.45
C GLY A 467 2.30 -2.23 33.30
N GLU A 468 3.33 -1.46 32.94
CA GLU A 468 3.65 -0.21 33.63
C GLU A 468 2.50 0.80 33.59
N LEU A 469 1.81 0.90 32.45
CA LEU A 469 0.64 1.76 32.29
C LEU A 469 -0.54 1.30 33.14
N LEU A 470 -0.83 0.00 33.15
CA LEU A 470 -1.90 -0.59 33.97
C LEU A 470 -1.65 -0.38 35.46
N ASP A 471 -0.41 -0.55 35.92
CA ASP A 471 -0.02 -0.34 37.30
C ASP A 471 -0.13 1.13 37.71
N GLU A 472 0.12 2.07 36.80
CA GLU A 472 -0.12 3.49 37.04
C GLU A 472 -1.61 3.77 37.22
N LEU A 473 -2.44 3.33 36.27
CA LEU A 473 -3.89 3.51 36.33
C LEU A 473 -4.51 2.86 37.58
N GLN A 474 -4.01 1.68 37.96
CA GLN A 474 -4.46 0.99 39.18
C GLN A 474 -4.08 1.77 40.46
N ARG A 475 -2.86 2.29 40.51
CA ARG A 475 -2.36 3.09 41.65
C ARG A 475 -3.15 4.37 41.84
N ASP A 476 -3.52 5.00 40.73
CA ASP A 476 -4.28 6.25 40.73
C ASP A 476 -5.81 6.00 40.89
N GLY A 477 -6.25 4.74 41.03
CA GLY A 477 -7.65 4.37 41.13
C GLY A 477 -8.48 4.62 39.88
N ALA A 478 -7.82 4.76 38.71
CA ALA A 478 -8.45 5.09 37.45
C ALA A 478 -8.77 3.86 36.58
N LEU A 479 -8.13 2.70 36.80
CA LEU A 479 -8.24 1.53 35.93
C LEU A 479 -9.68 1.05 35.75
N ASP A 480 -10.47 1.00 36.86
CA ASP A 480 -11.85 0.53 36.81
C ASP A 480 -12.83 1.47 36.10
N ASN A 481 -12.34 2.65 35.70
CA ASN A 481 -13.08 3.67 34.95
C ASN A 481 -12.34 4.05 33.65
N THR A 482 -11.59 3.10 33.10
CA THR A 482 -10.80 3.32 31.89
C THR A 482 -11.13 2.27 30.84
N ILE A 483 -11.51 2.70 29.64
CA ILE A 483 -11.50 1.86 28.45
C ILE A 483 -10.07 1.79 27.93
N ILE A 484 -9.55 0.59 27.75
CA ILE A 484 -8.25 0.37 27.13
C ILE A 484 -8.47 -0.35 25.80
N LEU A 485 -8.19 0.36 24.72
CA LEU A 485 -8.09 -0.21 23.41
C LEU A 485 -6.65 -0.65 23.17
N PHE A 486 -6.45 -1.91 22.83
CA PHE A 486 -5.17 -2.48 22.44
C PHE A 486 -5.27 -3.02 21.01
N THR A 487 -4.43 -2.54 20.10
CA THR A 487 -4.36 -3.00 18.72
C THR A 487 -2.95 -2.80 18.13
N SER A 488 -2.78 -3.04 16.85
CA SER A 488 -1.63 -2.61 16.08
C SER A 488 -2.10 -1.73 14.93
N ASP A 489 -1.24 -0.85 14.44
CA ASP A 489 -1.52 0.00 13.29
C ASP A 489 -1.67 -0.80 12.00
N HIS A 490 -0.76 -1.73 11.74
CA HIS A 490 -0.82 -2.73 10.68
C HIS A 490 -0.02 -3.99 11.08
N GLY A 491 -0.07 -5.02 10.26
CA GLY A 491 0.72 -6.21 10.45
C GLY A 491 2.13 -6.09 9.89
N MET A 492 2.84 -7.20 9.87
CA MET A 492 4.23 -7.26 9.44
C MET A 492 4.31 -7.34 7.92
N ARG A 493 5.20 -6.56 7.35
CA ARG A 493 5.59 -6.72 5.94
C ARG A 493 6.68 -7.75 5.82
N TRP A 494 6.55 -8.61 4.84
CA TRP A 494 7.64 -9.50 4.48
C TRP A 494 8.78 -8.67 3.88
N THR A 495 9.94 -8.65 4.54
CA THR A 495 11.17 -8.13 3.96
C THR A 495 11.91 -9.25 3.26
N PRO A 496 12.30 -9.07 2.00
CA PRO A 496 13.15 -10.04 1.32
C PRO A 496 14.49 -10.20 2.04
N GLY A 497 14.88 -11.43 2.36
CA GLY A 497 16.13 -11.75 3.06
C GLY A 497 15.97 -12.42 4.41
N ASP A 498 14.76 -12.48 4.97
CA ASP A 498 14.50 -13.31 6.14
C ASP A 498 14.68 -14.79 5.80
N GLN A 499 15.76 -15.38 6.36
CA GLN A 499 16.25 -16.71 6.01
C GLN A 499 15.39 -17.83 6.60
N GLU A 500 14.13 -17.93 6.24
CA GLU A 500 13.34 -19.13 6.50
C GLU A 500 12.95 -19.84 5.23
N GLY A 501 13.90 -20.11 4.32
CA GLY A 501 13.79 -21.18 3.31
C GLY A 501 12.57 -21.15 2.37
N GLN A 502 11.65 -20.27 2.59
CA GLN A 502 10.50 -20.01 1.72
C GLN A 502 10.72 -18.68 1.03
N VAL A 503 10.64 -18.71 -0.27
CA VAL A 503 10.52 -17.54 -1.11
C VAL A 503 9.47 -16.66 -0.47
N VAL A 504 9.90 -15.62 0.20
CA VAL A 504 9.02 -14.56 0.61
C VAL A 504 8.43 -14.02 -0.67
N LEU A 505 7.22 -14.40 -0.90
CA LEU A 505 6.42 -13.77 -1.92
C LEU A 505 6.23 -12.34 -1.42
N VAL A 506 7.09 -11.44 -1.89
CA VAL A 506 6.73 -10.02 -1.93
C VAL A 506 5.28 -10.01 -2.34
N SER A 507 4.43 -9.31 -1.61
CA SER A 507 2.99 -9.30 -1.81
C SER A 507 2.72 -9.37 -3.32
N GLN A 508 1.94 -10.36 -3.77
CA GLN A 508 1.67 -10.51 -5.21
C GLN A 508 0.78 -9.36 -5.70
N GLY A 509 0.88 -8.20 -5.04
CA GLY A 509 0.01 -7.06 -5.27
C GLY A 509 -1.45 -7.37 -4.96
N ARG A 510 -1.72 -8.29 -4.05
CA ARG A 510 -3.04 -8.67 -3.52
C ARG A 510 -3.10 -8.41 -2.02
N LEU A 511 -4.29 -8.51 -1.42
CA LEU A 511 -4.43 -8.42 0.04
C LEU A 511 -3.66 -9.55 0.72
N GLU A 512 -2.95 -9.23 1.81
CA GLU A 512 -2.16 -10.19 2.59
C GLU A 512 -2.61 -10.18 4.06
N ASP A 513 -2.99 -11.35 4.57
CA ASP A 513 -3.51 -11.48 5.94
C ASP A 513 -2.47 -11.08 7.00
N ILE A 514 -1.20 -11.41 6.74
CA ILE A 514 -0.10 -11.08 7.66
C ILE A 514 0.12 -9.57 7.82
N GLU A 515 -0.19 -8.79 6.79
CA GLU A 515 -0.01 -7.33 6.78
C GLU A 515 -1.28 -6.60 7.23
N LEU A 516 -2.45 -7.15 6.93
CA LEU A 516 -3.73 -6.49 7.22
C LEU A 516 -4.38 -6.93 8.52
N ARG A 517 -4.20 -8.20 8.93
CA ARG A 517 -4.83 -8.72 10.14
C ARG A 517 -4.00 -8.39 11.38
N VAL A 518 -4.59 -7.59 12.28
CA VAL A 518 -3.95 -7.11 13.50
C VAL A 518 -4.66 -7.60 14.75
N PRO A 519 -3.96 -7.72 15.89
CA PRO A 519 -4.60 -8.03 17.17
C PRO A 519 -5.57 -6.90 17.56
N MET A 520 -6.66 -7.24 18.22
CA MET A 520 -7.57 -6.23 18.76
C MET A 520 -8.25 -6.73 20.02
N LEU A 521 -8.13 -5.94 21.07
CA LEU A 521 -8.80 -6.13 22.36
C LEU A 521 -9.31 -4.78 22.85
N MET A 522 -10.54 -4.73 23.35
CA MET A 522 -11.09 -3.53 23.98
C MET A 522 -11.58 -3.89 25.38
N TYR A 523 -10.79 -3.51 26.40
CA TYR A 523 -11.12 -3.66 27.81
C TYR A 523 -12.14 -2.61 28.23
N VAL A 524 -13.27 -3.06 28.82
CA VAL A 524 -14.35 -2.18 29.27
C VAL A 524 -14.84 -2.68 30.63
N PRO A 525 -14.11 -2.33 31.70
CA PRO A 525 -14.43 -2.82 33.06
C PRO A 525 -15.81 -2.31 33.48
N GLY A 526 -16.51 -3.09 34.33
CA GLY A 526 -17.84 -2.74 34.81
C GLY A 526 -18.96 -2.86 33.76
N VAL A 527 -18.64 -2.89 32.48
CA VAL A 527 -19.61 -3.10 31.39
C VAL A 527 -19.66 -4.58 31.00
N LEU A 528 -18.50 -5.22 30.87
CA LEU A 528 -18.37 -6.63 30.56
C LEU A 528 -18.00 -7.42 31.81
N GLN A 529 -18.73 -8.51 32.08
CA GLN A 529 -18.44 -9.45 33.16
C GLN A 529 -17.49 -10.58 32.70
N HIS A 530 -17.50 -10.89 31.40
CA HIS A 530 -16.69 -11.92 30.76
C HIS A 530 -16.25 -11.47 29.39
N ALA A 531 -15.18 -12.09 28.89
CA ALA A 531 -14.71 -11.88 27.51
C ALA A 531 -15.83 -12.14 26.50
N THR A 532 -16.00 -11.23 25.56
CA THR A 532 -16.97 -11.35 24.47
C THR A 532 -16.21 -11.41 23.14
N ILE A 533 -16.25 -12.56 22.48
CA ILE A 533 -15.59 -12.76 21.20
C ILE A 533 -16.49 -12.25 20.07
N ILE A 534 -15.92 -11.42 19.20
CA ILE A 534 -16.54 -10.91 17.98
C ILE A 534 -15.89 -11.62 16.79
N ASP A 535 -16.62 -12.58 16.20
CA ASP A 535 -16.12 -13.40 15.10
C ASP A 535 -16.30 -12.74 13.71
N SER A 536 -17.20 -11.75 13.62
CA SER A 536 -17.38 -11.00 12.37
C SER A 536 -16.16 -10.15 12.06
N PRO A 537 -15.76 -10.00 10.79
CA PRO A 537 -14.66 -9.12 10.41
C PRO A 537 -14.91 -7.66 10.80
N THR A 538 -13.96 -7.11 11.55
CA THR A 538 -13.93 -5.73 12.02
C THR A 538 -12.70 -5.02 11.46
N SER A 539 -12.66 -3.69 11.54
CA SER A 539 -11.52 -2.90 11.09
C SER A 539 -11.34 -1.64 11.95
N HIS A 540 -10.23 -0.96 11.76
CA HIS A 540 -9.91 0.30 12.44
C HIS A 540 -11.03 1.35 12.35
N ILE A 541 -11.79 1.39 11.26
CA ILE A 541 -12.95 2.30 11.12
C ILE A 541 -14.06 2.03 12.15
N ASP A 542 -14.06 0.87 12.80
CA ASP A 542 -15.08 0.48 13.80
C ASP A 542 -14.75 0.96 15.21
N ILE A 543 -13.51 1.43 15.42
CA ILE A 543 -13.02 1.81 16.75
C ILE A 543 -13.75 3.05 17.24
N THR A 544 -13.76 4.12 16.46
CA THR A 544 -14.46 5.37 16.81
C THR A 544 -15.95 5.17 17.06
N PRO A 545 -16.75 4.51 16.19
CA PRO A 545 -18.16 4.24 16.47
C PRO A 545 -18.38 3.43 17.74
N THR A 546 -17.52 2.47 18.04
CA THR A 546 -17.60 1.65 19.25
C THR A 546 -17.38 2.48 20.51
N LEU A 547 -16.33 3.31 20.50
CA LEU A 547 -16.01 4.15 21.66
C LEU A 547 -17.07 5.22 21.89
N LEU A 548 -17.54 5.90 20.83
CA LEU A 548 -18.58 6.92 20.95
C LEU A 548 -19.91 6.34 21.41
N ASP A 549 -20.25 5.13 20.95
CA ASP A 549 -21.47 4.44 21.42
C ASP A 549 -21.37 4.04 22.89
N LEU A 550 -20.26 3.44 23.32
CA LEU A 550 -20.02 3.10 24.73
C LEU A 550 -20.12 4.33 25.66
N LEU A 551 -19.64 5.48 25.19
CA LEU A 551 -19.69 6.73 25.93
C LEU A 551 -21.07 7.43 25.85
N GLY A 552 -21.92 7.02 24.93
CA GLY A 552 -23.23 7.67 24.68
C GLY A 552 -23.11 9.03 23.99
N ILE A 553 -22.05 9.24 23.21
CA ILE A 553 -21.81 10.46 22.45
C ILE A 553 -22.42 10.31 21.05
N SER A 554 -23.36 11.20 20.72
CA SER A 554 -24.08 11.17 19.43
C SER A 554 -23.63 12.25 18.44
N ALA A 555 -22.95 13.29 18.91
CA ALA A 555 -22.47 14.37 18.05
C ALA A 555 -21.21 13.98 17.27
N GLY A 556 -21.06 14.50 16.06
CA GLY A 556 -19.86 14.29 15.24
C GLY A 556 -19.76 12.92 14.57
N ARG A 557 -20.88 12.19 14.45
CA ARG A 557 -20.96 10.82 13.92
C ARG A 557 -21.43 10.74 12.46
N GLU A 558 -21.61 11.85 11.81
CA GLU A 558 -22.24 11.95 10.47
C GLU A 558 -21.38 11.25 9.40
N ASN A 559 -20.06 11.31 9.56
CA ASN A 559 -19.07 10.77 8.61
C ASN A 559 -18.55 9.39 8.98
N GLU A 560 -19.10 8.74 10.02
CA GLU A 560 -18.70 7.38 10.38
C GLU A 560 -19.01 6.39 9.26
N GLN A 561 -17.98 5.69 8.81
CA GLN A 561 -18.05 4.61 7.82
C GLN A 561 -18.02 3.22 8.46
N GLY A 562 -17.62 3.13 9.72
CA GLY A 562 -17.63 1.93 10.54
C GLY A 562 -18.92 1.75 11.33
N LEU A 563 -18.93 0.68 12.13
CA LEU A 563 -20.02 0.30 13.03
C LEU A 563 -19.44 -0.06 14.41
N PRO A 564 -20.20 0.09 15.50
CA PRO A 564 -19.81 -0.52 16.77
C PRO A 564 -19.55 -2.03 16.58
N VAL A 565 -18.43 -2.55 17.11
CA VAL A 565 -17.99 -3.94 16.88
C VAL A 565 -19.01 -5.00 17.29
N TYR A 566 -19.91 -4.65 18.19
CA TYR A 566 -20.99 -5.49 18.67
C TYR A 566 -22.34 -5.24 17.98
N ALA A 567 -22.41 -4.35 17.01
CA ALA A 567 -23.62 -4.10 16.24
C ALA A 567 -23.97 -5.32 15.39
N PRO A 568 -25.24 -5.76 15.34
CA PRO A 568 -25.62 -6.96 14.60
C PRO A 568 -25.38 -6.84 13.10
N GLU A 569 -25.39 -5.63 12.55
CA GLU A 569 -25.18 -5.32 11.15
C GLU A 569 -23.74 -5.56 10.69
N ILE A 570 -22.80 -5.65 11.62
CA ILE A 570 -21.38 -5.86 11.32
C ILE A 570 -21.13 -7.14 10.52
N ALA A 571 -21.95 -8.17 10.74
CA ALA A 571 -21.86 -9.44 10.04
C ALA A 571 -22.35 -9.36 8.58
N GLN A 572 -23.16 -8.37 8.24
CA GLN A 572 -23.84 -8.25 6.94
C GLN A 572 -23.25 -7.17 6.05
N ARG A 573 -22.41 -6.32 6.60
CA ARG A 573 -21.80 -5.22 5.84
C ARG A 573 -20.75 -5.72 4.85
N ARG A 574 -20.46 -4.87 3.87
CA ARG A 574 -19.27 -4.98 3.04
C ARG A 574 -18.12 -4.21 3.70
N LEU A 575 -17.09 -4.94 4.11
CA LEU A 575 -15.90 -4.35 4.73
C LEU A 575 -14.82 -4.19 3.68
N PHE A 576 -14.44 -2.95 3.34
CA PHE A 576 -13.37 -2.67 2.40
C PHE A 576 -11.99 -2.77 3.07
N LEU A 577 -11.00 -3.21 2.29
CA LEU A 577 -9.61 -3.41 2.70
C LEU A 577 -8.71 -2.89 1.57
N GLN A 578 -7.67 -2.18 1.93
CA GLN A 578 -6.71 -1.64 0.97
C GLN A 578 -5.30 -2.04 1.38
N MET A 579 -4.48 -2.42 0.42
CA MET A 579 -3.03 -2.44 0.57
C MET A 579 -2.50 -1.07 0.18
N ASP A 580 -1.34 -0.73 0.74
CA ASP A 580 -0.70 0.57 0.56
C ASP A 580 -0.53 1.00 -0.92
N MET A 581 0.49 1.80 -1.20
CA MET A 581 0.82 2.30 -2.54
C MET A 581 0.91 1.22 -3.64
N PHE A 582 0.92 -0.08 -3.28
CA PHE A 582 0.94 -1.20 -4.23
C PHE A 582 -0.40 -1.44 -4.95
N GLY A 583 -1.45 -0.71 -4.56
CA GLY A 583 -2.68 -0.61 -5.34
C GLY A 583 -3.57 -1.84 -5.31
N ALA A 584 -3.34 -2.80 -4.41
CA ALA A 584 -4.29 -3.88 -4.17
C ALA A 584 -5.43 -3.36 -3.30
N SER A 585 -6.65 -3.68 -3.68
CA SER A 585 -7.86 -3.39 -2.91
C SER A 585 -8.78 -4.59 -2.90
N GLY A 586 -9.68 -4.64 -1.92
CA GLY A 586 -10.62 -5.73 -1.81
C GLY A 586 -11.69 -5.46 -0.77
N PHE A 587 -12.50 -6.47 -0.52
CA PHE A 587 -13.51 -6.42 0.52
C PHE A 587 -13.87 -7.81 1.02
N TYR A 588 -14.41 -7.85 2.24
CA TYR A 588 -15.13 -9.01 2.75
C TYR A 588 -16.63 -8.80 2.58
N TYR A 589 -17.33 -9.82 2.09
CA TYR A 589 -18.78 -9.83 2.00
C TYR A 589 -19.31 -11.26 1.84
N GLY A 590 -20.42 -11.58 2.52
CA GLY A 590 -21.10 -12.86 2.37
C GLY A 590 -20.24 -14.09 2.63
N GLY A 591 -19.33 -14.03 3.60
CA GLY A 591 -18.45 -15.16 3.97
C GLY A 591 -17.20 -15.32 3.09
N SER A 592 -16.95 -14.40 2.17
CA SER A 592 -15.81 -14.45 1.25
C SER A 592 -15.01 -13.15 1.25
N TYR A 593 -13.70 -13.27 1.09
CA TYR A 593 -12.81 -12.18 0.77
C TYR A 593 -12.63 -12.09 -0.75
N TYR A 594 -12.71 -10.89 -1.25
CA TYR A 594 -12.44 -10.55 -2.64
C TYR A 594 -11.23 -9.63 -2.67
N SER A 595 -10.27 -9.92 -3.53
CA SER A 595 -9.09 -9.07 -3.72
C SER A 595 -8.91 -8.78 -5.21
N ARG A 596 -8.61 -7.53 -5.52
CA ARG A 596 -8.12 -7.13 -6.83
C ARG A 596 -6.68 -6.69 -6.68
N SER A 597 -5.78 -7.41 -7.33
CA SER A 597 -4.37 -7.06 -7.32
C SER A 597 -4.08 -5.86 -8.21
N ALA A 598 -2.97 -5.17 -7.93
CA ALA A 598 -2.42 -4.13 -8.79
C ALA A 598 -2.16 -4.64 -10.23
N MET A 599 -1.93 -5.94 -10.39
CA MET A 599 -1.74 -6.60 -11.68
C MET A 599 -3.04 -6.91 -12.43
N GLY A 600 -4.21 -6.55 -11.88
CA GLY A 600 -5.51 -6.68 -12.50
C GLY A 600 -6.18 -8.04 -12.34
N PHE A 601 -5.63 -8.94 -11.52
CA PHE A 601 -6.29 -10.19 -11.17
C PHE A 601 -7.37 -9.96 -10.12
N THR A 602 -8.45 -10.72 -10.20
CA THR A 602 -9.49 -10.78 -9.17
C THR A 602 -9.41 -12.14 -8.50
N TYR A 603 -9.38 -12.15 -7.18
CA TYR A 603 -9.33 -13.34 -6.34
C TYR A 603 -10.57 -13.41 -5.47
N LYS A 604 -10.96 -14.65 -5.11
CA LYS A 604 -12.01 -14.93 -4.13
C LYS A 604 -11.59 -16.09 -3.26
N SER A 605 -11.70 -15.93 -1.95
CA SER A 605 -11.37 -16.99 -1.00
C SER A 605 -12.25 -16.86 0.27
N PRO A 606 -12.58 -17.96 0.97
CA PRO A 606 -13.24 -17.90 2.27
C PRO A 606 -12.31 -17.37 3.38
N THR A 607 -11.01 -17.37 3.13
CA THR A 607 -9.97 -16.78 3.99
C THR A 607 -9.18 -15.77 3.17
N MET A 608 -8.37 -14.93 3.81
CA MET A 608 -7.49 -14.00 3.07
C MET A 608 -6.27 -14.72 2.46
N ASN A 609 -6.20 -16.02 2.51
CA ASN A 609 -5.19 -16.81 1.80
C ASN A 609 -5.65 -17.04 0.34
N PHE A 610 -5.08 -16.26 -0.58
CA PHE A 610 -5.42 -16.32 -2.00
C PHE A 610 -4.40 -17.21 -2.74
N GLU A 611 -4.67 -18.48 -2.81
CA GLU A 611 -3.89 -19.43 -3.61
C GLU A 611 -4.21 -19.30 -5.11
N THR A 612 -3.42 -19.91 -5.96
CA THR A 612 -3.61 -19.90 -7.43
C THR A 612 -5.03 -20.30 -7.86
N GLY A 613 -5.66 -21.23 -7.15
CA GLY A 613 -7.05 -21.65 -7.40
C GLY A 613 -8.13 -20.61 -7.07
N SER A 614 -7.74 -19.52 -6.39
CA SER A 614 -8.64 -18.44 -5.99
C SER A 614 -8.93 -17.42 -7.10
N VAL A 615 -8.24 -17.49 -8.24
CA VAL A 615 -8.41 -16.54 -9.35
C VAL A 615 -9.79 -16.70 -9.96
N VAL A 616 -10.53 -15.60 -9.97
CA VAL A 616 -11.84 -15.51 -10.63
C VAL A 616 -11.63 -15.41 -12.15
N ARG A 617 -12.47 -16.11 -12.92
CA ARG A 617 -12.36 -16.12 -14.38
C ARG A 617 -12.45 -14.72 -14.96
N PHE A 618 -11.50 -14.36 -15.83
CA PHE A 618 -11.49 -13.07 -16.53
C PHE A 618 -12.74 -12.86 -17.38
N GLY A 619 -13.27 -11.64 -17.37
CA GLY A 619 -14.48 -11.27 -18.10
C GLY A 619 -15.76 -11.95 -17.58
N SER A 620 -15.70 -12.65 -16.45
CA SER A 620 -16.92 -13.14 -15.81
C SER A 620 -17.71 -11.98 -15.17
N LYS A 621 -19.01 -12.18 -15.02
CA LYS A 621 -19.88 -11.21 -14.34
C LYS A 621 -19.39 -10.92 -12.92
N GLU A 622 -18.90 -11.94 -12.20
CA GLU A 622 -18.34 -11.79 -10.85
C GLU A 622 -17.09 -10.92 -10.82
N ALA A 623 -16.13 -11.14 -11.73
CA ALA A 623 -14.92 -10.32 -11.80
C ALA A 623 -15.22 -8.86 -12.18
N GLU A 624 -16.23 -8.66 -13.04
CA GLU A 624 -16.69 -7.32 -13.42
C GLU A 624 -17.40 -6.62 -12.27
N GLU A 625 -18.24 -7.33 -11.54
CA GLU A 625 -18.93 -6.81 -10.36
C GLU A 625 -17.95 -6.39 -9.27
N VAL A 626 -16.96 -7.22 -8.92
CA VAL A 626 -15.91 -6.88 -7.95
C VAL A 626 -15.15 -5.63 -8.39
N ARG A 627 -14.75 -5.55 -9.66
CA ARG A 627 -14.08 -4.37 -10.21
C ARG A 627 -14.92 -3.10 -10.05
N ASN A 628 -16.21 -3.18 -10.40
CA ASN A 628 -17.11 -2.03 -10.35
C ASN A 628 -17.38 -1.57 -8.91
N ILE A 629 -17.51 -2.51 -7.96
CA ILE A 629 -17.67 -2.21 -6.54
C ILE A 629 -16.43 -1.46 -6.02
N LEU A 630 -15.23 -1.96 -6.30
CA LEU A 630 -13.99 -1.34 -5.83
C LEU A 630 -13.75 0.02 -6.49
N ALA A 631 -14.00 0.15 -7.79
CA ALA A 631 -13.86 1.43 -8.48
C ALA A 631 -14.86 2.48 -7.97
N ALA A 632 -16.08 2.08 -7.67
CA ALA A 632 -17.08 2.97 -7.08
C ALA A 632 -16.71 3.39 -5.65
N GLN A 633 -16.14 2.47 -4.86
CA GLN A 633 -15.65 2.77 -3.51
C GLN A 633 -14.49 3.77 -3.56
N ASP A 634 -13.48 3.52 -4.41
CA ASP A 634 -12.32 4.41 -4.55
C ASP A 634 -12.76 5.82 -4.95
N ALA A 635 -13.61 5.95 -5.98
CA ALA A 635 -14.10 7.24 -6.45
C ALA A 635 -14.96 7.98 -5.40
N SER A 636 -15.82 7.26 -4.69
CA SER A 636 -16.67 7.86 -3.65
C SER A 636 -15.84 8.26 -2.43
N GLN A 637 -14.80 7.51 -2.09
CA GLN A 637 -13.93 7.79 -0.96
C GLN A 637 -13.06 9.02 -1.20
N ASP A 638 -12.45 9.13 -2.38
CA ASP A 638 -11.68 10.32 -2.75
C ASP A 638 -12.53 11.59 -2.67
N THR A 639 -13.75 11.48 -3.17
CA THR A 639 -14.72 12.57 -3.17
C THR A 639 -15.17 12.95 -1.76
N LEU A 640 -15.51 11.96 -0.92
CA LEU A 640 -15.96 12.18 0.46
C LEU A 640 -14.85 12.81 1.30
N LEU A 641 -13.65 12.28 1.20
CA LEU A 641 -12.52 12.77 1.98
C LEU A 641 -12.16 14.21 1.59
N SER A 642 -12.11 14.52 0.30
CA SER A 642 -11.91 15.90 -0.16
C SER A 642 -12.98 16.83 0.39
N ALA A 643 -14.25 16.44 0.35
CA ALA A 643 -15.33 17.25 0.86
C ALA A 643 -15.27 17.45 2.39
N VAL A 644 -14.84 16.46 3.15
CA VAL A 644 -14.63 16.58 4.61
C VAL A 644 -13.46 17.51 4.92
N LEU A 645 -12.37 17.40 4.19
CA LEU A 645 -11.21 18.28 4.37
C LEU A 645 -11.53 19.72 3.99
N ASP A 646 -12.25 19.94 2.89
CA ASP A 646 -12.64 21.28 2.44
C ASP A 646 -13.59 21.99 3.44
N GLN A 647 -14.49 21.25 4.09
CA GLN A 647 -15.34 21.80 5.16
C GLN A 647 -14.58 22.14 6.43
N GLY A 648 -13.47 21.45 6.70
CA GLY A 648 -12.62 21.68 7.86
C GLY A 648 -11.65 22.86 7.71
N TYR A 649 -11.54 23.48 6.52
CA TYR A 649 -10.71 24.68 6.37
C TYR A 649 -11.25 25.82 7.25
N ILE A 650 -10.43 26.23 8.20
CA ILE A 650 -10.71 27.43 9.02
C ILE A 650 -10.37 28.65 8.15
N HIS A 651 -11.39 29.38 7.71
CA HIS A 651 -11.27 30.66 7.01
C HIS A 651 -10.76 31.76 7.93
#